data_c6c05b04af354a9642c466bc7e2cd1b8
#
_entry.id   c6c05b04af354a9642c466bc7e2cd1b8
#
_cell.length_a   1.000
_cell.length_b   1.000
_cell.length_c   1.000
_cell.angle_alpha   90.00
_cell.angle_beta   90.00
_cell.angle_gamma   90.00
#
_symmetry.space_group_name_H-M   'P 1'
#
loop_
_entity.id
_entity.type
_entity.pdbx_description
1 polymer ?
#
loop_
_entity_poly.entity_id
_entity_poly.type
_entity_poly.pdbx_seq_one_letter_code
_entity_poly.pdbx_strand_id
1 'polypeptide(L)'
;MPYRTRWFCVAVVVCLSAISASSYAQTAPGAAPNSDATYQQLRNIGLSAEAVTVNNFELKRDAATFLLRSGTVCFVAPVQGRVTGAVFVGDGNMTLDPPSPGEAVSLKRLTKEDKFSEDFSRLALRFTDSTYDQIKKGGTPASGGCDAGLLEDSQHTTRKKLNYNLSARILQDLLNAQQGGLFVAFVHGKHYDDKLMYFMDPDGAPGVAPEQVELTSYGENKSGTWASFNFSSEYRDGLGAGGEPNSRIHIEHQELDTTIEKSAHLTGKAITTFVSESSGLRVVGLSLFPTLRVDSVKAEDGQPVSFIQEDKNDDPDFYVILAKPLSKGDKFTITTTYNGKDAVLNEGSGNYYPIAREDWYPSKGGGLGDYTNFDMTFRIPKGMKMAATGSLLSESNDGSQNVTVWRSDIAQPLAGFQFGRMKEEDAKLTSPDFLVAAYANEEPPDWADKLRGGTMGNLSTVSMMKQPLSEAQYAIGLYTGYFGPLPFKRLNITQQTACTYGQSWPGLVWLPICSFYDVTVRHQLGLDFSDNIYWKVVTPHEVAHQWWGQTVGFESYRDQWMSEGFADFSASLFLQSAYGKNGQKEFLNFWDEERKSLTERNADGFRAIDVGPVTMGYRSSNSKTGNIGSHLIYPKGAYILHMVRMMLWDRQDGDQNFKELMQDFVKTYGGRAATTEDFKAMVEKHMNAQMKSFGDGTMDWFFNEYVYGTALPSYRFETASFDTDANGDVVFNVKLTQSGVDNNFRMLVPIYIELASGNIYFLGRARLVGNSSFEQKIPLKGLKDKPHRAIVNYYDDVLASSN
;
A
#
# COMPACT_ATOMS: atom_id res chain seq x y z
N MET A 1 -59.46 11.70 -53.59
CA MET A 1 -60.74 11.18 -54.15
C MET A 1 -60.51 9.78 -54.55
N PRO A 2 -61.54 8.90 -54.46
CA PRO A 2 -62.12 8.39 -53.20
C PRO A 2 -62.25 6.82 -53.18
N TYR A 3 -62.53 6.31 -51.99
CA TYR A 3 -63.39 5.14 -51.69
C TYR A 3 -63.25 3.80 -52.44
N ARG A 4 -63.06 2.68 -51.73
CA ARG A 4 -64.16 1.71 -51.41
C ARG A 4 -63.66 0.58 -50.46
N THR A 5 -64.44 0.44 -49.40
CA THR A 5 -64.61 -0.64 -48.45
C THR A 5 -64.99 -1.95 -49.15
N ARG A 6 -64.43 -3.09 -48.61
CA ARG A 6 -65.17 -4.37 -48.65
C ARG A 6 -64.79 -5.26 -47.44
N TRP A 7 -65.78 -5.56 -46.67
CA TRP A 7 -65.83 -6.55 -45.60
C TRP A 7 -65.78 -7.99 -46.18
N PHE A 8 -65.07 -8.89 -45.50
CA PHE A 8 -65.37 -10.32 -45.51
C PHE A 8 -65.07 -10.91 -44.13
N CYS A 9 -66.12 -11.45 -43.49
CA CYS A 9 -66.03 -12.33 -42.33
C CYS A 9 -65.60 -13.74 -42.78
N VAL A 10 -64.70 -14.38 -42.04
CA VAL A 10 -64.61 -15.84 -41.91
C VAL A 10 -63.96 -16.29 -40.60
N ALA A 11 -64.74 -16.99 -39.84
CA ALA A 11 -64.46 -18.13 -38.94
C ALA A 11 -63.26 -18.18 -38.05
N VAL A 12 -63.55 -18.17 -36.73
CA VAL A 12 -62.74 -18.61 -35.63
C VAL A 12 -62.53 -20.11 -35.65
N VAL A 13 -61.22 -20.55 -35.73
CA VAL A 13 -60.82 -21.89 -35.31
C VAL A 13 -59.97 -21.72 -34.07
N VAL A 14 -60.47 -22.17 -32.93
CA VAL A 14 -59.82 -22.23 -31.65
C VAL A 14 -58.90 -23.45 -31.65
N CYS A 15 -57.58 -23.23 -31.77
CA CYS A 15 -56.60 -24.24 -31.40
C CYS A 15 -56.11 -23.91 -29.96
N LEU A 16 -56.53 -24.72 -29.01
CA LEU A 16 -55.93 -24.76 -27.67
C LEU A 16 -54.53 -25.39 -27.77
N SER A 17 -53.46 -24.56 -27.79
CA SER A 17 -52.12 -24.99 -27.50
C SER A 17 -51.86 -24.72 -26.02
N ALA A 18 -51.66 -25.79 -25.26
CA ALA A 18 -51.22 -25.71 -23.86
C ALA A 18 -49.82 -25.11 -23.80
N ILE A 19 -49.74 -23.85 -23.38
CA ILE A 19 -48.50 -23.20 -23.03
C ILE A 19 -48.18 -23.65 -21.59
N SER A 20 -47.22 -24.55 -21.45
CA SER A 20 -46.58 -24.83 -20.18
C SER A 20 -45.87 -23.53 -19.70
N ALA A 21 -46.52 -22.81 -18.81
CA ALA A 21 -45.90 -21.72 -18.07
C ALA A 21 -44.83 -22.31 -17.18
N SER A 22 -43.57 -22.22 -17.60
CA SER A 22 -42.43 -22.32 -16.69
C SER A 22 -42.54 -21.15 -15.71
N SER A 23 -42.98 -21.44 -14.51
CA SER A 23 -42.93 -20.51 -13.39
C SER A 23 -41.47 -20.19 -13.10
N TYR A 24 -40.95 -19.10 -13.65
CA TYR A 24 -39.83 -18.42 -13.07
C TYR A 24 -40.25 -18.01 -11.65
N ALA A 25 -39.70 -18.66 -10.67
CA ALA A 25 -39.80 -18.21 -9.27
C ALA A 25 -39.30 -16.77 -9.26
N GLN A 26 -40.17 -15.79 -9.11
CA GLN A 26 -39.82 -14.43 -8.77
C GLN A 26 -39.10 -14.52 -7.40
N THR A 27 -37.78 -14.42 -7.43
CA THR A 27 -37.02 -14.15 -6.20
C THR A 27 -37.60 -12.91 -5.58
N ALA A 28 -37.90 -12.96 -4.28
CA ALA A 28 -38.33 -11.77 -3.53
C ALA A 28 -37.38 -10.62 -3.83
N PRO A 29 -37.87 -9.40 -4.07
CA PRO A 29 -37.00 -8.27 -4.32
C PRO A 29 -36.01 -8.13 -3.13
N GLY A 30 -34.74 -8.04 -3.41
CA GLY A 30 -33.71 -7.75 -2.40
C GLY A 30 -34.02 -6.43 -1.68
N ALA A 31 -33.45 -6.22 -0.50
CA ALA A 31 -33.56 -4.94 0.17
C ALA A 31 -33.01 -3.83 -0.75
N ALA A 32 -33.75 -2.75 -0.91
CA ALA A 32 -33.28 -1.62 -1.69
C ALA A 32 -32.03 -0.99 -0.98
N PRO A 33 -31.02 -0.50 -1.72
CA PRO A 33 -29.90 0.16 -1.13
C PRO A 33 -30.34 1.38 -0.32
N ASN A 34 -29.64 1.69 0.76
CA ASN A 34 -29.89 2.85 1.63
C ASN A 34 -31.27 2.88 2.29
N SER A 35 -31.98 1.76 2.39
CA SER A 35 -33.34 1.72 2.94
C SER A 35 -33.41 1.69 4.47
N ASP A 36 -32.28 1.55 5.18
CA ASP A 36 -32.27 1.56 6.64
C ASP A 36 -32.68 2.94 7.20
N ALA A 37 -33.69 2.94 8.06
CA ALA A 37 -34.30 4.16 8.59
C ALA A 37 -33.35 4.97 9.49
N THR A 38 -32.49 4.29 10.25
CA THR A 38 -31.50 4.96 11.13
C THR A 38 -30.41 5.60 10.28
N TYR A 39 -29.93 4.89 9.25
CA TYR A 39 -29.00 5.46 8.29
C TYR A 39 -29.57 6.72 7.62
N GLN A 40 -30.83 6.67 7.16
CA GLN A 40 -31.46 7.83 6.54
C GLN A 40 -31.58 9.03 7.48
N GLN A 41 -31.83 8.81 8.78
CA GLN A 41 -31.81 9.88 9.76
C GLN A 41 -30.40 10.49 9.93
N LEU A 42 -29.36 9.67 9.97
CA LEU A 42 -27.98 10.14 10.06
C LEU A 42 -27.51 10.86 8.80
N ARG A 43 -27.90 10.35 7.62
CA ARG A 43 -27.56 10.91 6.32
C ARG A 43 -28.17 12.31 6.11
N ASN A 44 -29.38 12.52 6.63
CA ASN A 44 -30.14 13.76 6.49
C ASN A 44 -30.26 14.53 7.80
N ILE A 45 -29.28 14.35 8.72
CA ILE A 45 -29.34 14.95 10.04
C ILE A 45 -29.28 16.48 9.95
N GLY A 46 -30.11 17.14 10.72
CA GLY A 46 -30.16 18.58 10.86
C GLY A 46 -29.98 19.04 12.33
N LEU A 47 -29.90 20.34 12.55
CA LEU A 47 -29.81 20.90 13.89
C LEU A 47 -31.13 20.73 14.64
N SER A 48 -31.02 20.50 15.95
CA SER A 48 -32.17 20.58 16.89
C SER A 48 -32.36 22.00 17.41
N ALA A 49 -33.36 22.20 18.25
CA ALA A 49 -33.57 23.47 18.98
C ALA A 49 -32.60 23.60 20.18
N GLU A 50 -31.88 22.57 20.56
CA GLU A 50 -30.99 22.55 21.72
C GLU A 50 -29.67 23.27 21.42
N ALA A 51 -29.37 24.30 22.24
CA ALA A 51 -28.14 25.06 22.15
C ALA A 51 -27.63 25.44 23.54
N VAL A 52 -26.31 25.68 23.62
CA VAL A 52 -25.65 26.20 24.82
C VAL A 52 -24.66 27.30 24.45
N THR A 53 -24.53 28.30 25.33
CA THR A 53 -23.40 29.25 25.25
C THR A 53 -22.26 28.71 26.10
N VAL A 54 -21.05 28.78 25.56
CA VAL A 54 -19.81 28.38 26.23
C VAL A 54 -18.88 29.58 26.41
N ASN A 55 -18.08 29.53 27.48
CA ASN A 55 -17.07 30.52 27.79
C ASN A 55 -15.85 29.85 28.38
N ASN A 56 -14.70 29.98 27.69
CA ASN A 56 -13.43 29.31 28.03
C ASN A 56 -13.61 27.81 28.31
N PHE A 57 -14.38 27.15 27.44
CA PHE A 57 -14.63 25.72 27.54
C PHE A 57 -13.54 24.95 26.76
N GLU A 58 -12.87 24.04 27.45
CA GLU A 58 -11.83 23.21 26.89
C GLU A 58 -12.36 21.81 26.60
N LEU A 59 -12.16 21.36 25.35
CA LEU A 59 -12.45 20.01 24.87
C LEU A 59 -11.15 19.36 24.43
N LYS A 60 -10.62 18.44 25.23
CA LYS A 60 -9.40 17.68 24.92
C LYS A 60 -9.75 16.38 24.20
N ARG A 61 -9.07 16.13 23.09
CA ARG A 61 -9.20 14.92 22.26
C ARG A 61 -7.82 14.41 21.87
N ASP A 62 -7.34 13.43 22.62
CA ASP A 62 -6.00 12.90 22.55
C ASP A 62 -4.93 14.01 22.56
N ALA A 63 -4.15 14.17 21.48
CA ALA A 63 -3.12 15.19 21.35
C ALA A 63 -3.65 16.58 20.99
N ALA A 64 -4.95 16.70 20.64
CA ALA A 64 -5.57 17.98 20.31
C ALA A 64 -6.34 18.57 21.48
N THR A 65 -6.31 19.90 21.59
CA THR A 65 -7.13 20.69 22.53
C THR A 65 -7.90 21.75 21.77
N PHE A 66 -9.21 21.75 21.89
CA PHE A 66 -10.12 22.76 21.35
C PHE A 66 -10.58 23.67 22.48
N LEU A 67 -10.12 24.91 22.50
CA LEU A 67 -10.54 25.93 23.42
C LEU A 67 -11.66 26.77 22.80
N LEU A 68 -12.88 26.63 23.24
CA LEU A 68 -14.01 27.47 22.85
C LEU A 68 -14.04 28.69 23.81
N ARG A 69 -13.40 29.80 23.38
CA ARG A 69 -13.22 30.98 24.22
C ARG A 69 -14.57 31.65 24.54
N SER A 70 -15.38 31.83 23.51
CA SER A 70 -16.75 32.36 23.67
C SER A 70 -17.57 32.06 22.44
N GLY A 71 -18.83 31.63 22.61
CA GLY A 71 -19.70 31.37 21.47
C GLY A 71 -20.90 30.47 21.83
N THR A 72 -21.62 30.07 20.77
CA THR A 72 -22.80 29.23 20.89
C THR A 72 -22.51 27.87 20.23
N VAL A 73 -22.87 26.79 20.92
CA VAL A 73 -22.88 25.42 20.42
C VAL A 73 -24.32 24.98 20.22
N CYS A 74 -24.67 24.55 19.01
CA CYS A 74 -25.98 24.02 18.66
C CYS A 74 -25.84 22.54 18.29
N PHE A 75 -26.67 21.70 18.89
CA PHE A 75 -26.61 20.26 18.72
C PHE A 75 -27.49 19.78 17.56
N VAL A 76 -27.06 18.68 16.91
CA VAL A 76 -27.87 17.99 15.92
C VAL A 76 -29.08 17.30 16.58
N ALA A 77 -30.10 16.99 15.78
CA ALA A 77 -31.23 16.20 16.22
C ALA A 77 -30.78 14.80 16.69
N PRO A 78 -31.30 14.27 17.80
CA PRO A 78 -30.93 12.96 18.28
C PRO A 78 -31.39 11.85 17.30
N VAL A 79 -30.55 10.86 17.08
CA VAL A 79 -30.85 9.63 16.33
C VAL A 79 -30.72 8.45 17.32
N GLN A 80 -31.73 7.60 17.40
CA GLN A 80 -31.81 6.54 18.43
C GLN A 80 -31.60 7.06 19.88
N GLY A 81 -32.03 8.28 20.14
CA GLY A 81 -31.88 8.94 21.44
C GLY A 81 -30.47 9.49 21.73
N ARG A 82 -29.52 9.41 20.79
CA ARG A 82 -28.14 9.89 20.91
C ARG A 82 -27.89 11.11 20.02
N VAL A 83 -27.29 12.14 20.59
CA VAL A 83 -26.78 13.31 19.85
C VAL A 83 -25.40 12.98 19.33
N THR A 84 -25.19 13.11 18.00
CA THR A 84 -23.97 12.66 17.30
C THR A 84 -23.23 13.79 16.58
N GLY A 85 -23.52 15.05 16.95
CA GLY A 85 -22.83 16.19 16.35
C GLY A 85 -23.30 17.52 16.94
N ALA A 86 -22.53 18.53 16.62
CA ALA A 86 -22.81 19.92 17.01
C ALA A 86 -22.13 20.88 16.03
N VAL A 87 -22.60 22.13 16.00
CA VAL A 87 -21.90 23.23 15.35
C VAL A 87 -21.61 24.33 16.36
N PHE A 88 -20.44 24.93 16.28
CA PHE A 88 -20.01 26.06 17.10
C PHE A 88 -19.77 27.29 16.23
N VAL A 89 -20.28 28.42 16.70
CA VAL A 89 -20.03 29.75 16.12
C VAL A 89 -19.57 30.66 17.25
N GLY A 90 -18.35 31.20 17.09
CA GLY A 90 -17.76 32.03 18.16
C GLY A 90 -16.28 32.27 17.94
N ASP A 91 -15.54 32.47 19.01
CA ASP A 91 -14.08 32.55 19.00
C ASP A 91 -13.49 31.32 19.68
N GLY A 92 -12.59 30.64 18.99
CA GLY A 92 -11.94 29.43 19.47
C GLY A 92 -10.50 29.26 18.94
N ASN A 93 -9.82 28.31 19.55
CA ASN A 93 -8.45 27.93 19.15
C ASN A 93 -8.28 26.40 19.25
N MET A 94 -7.57 25.83 18.29
CA MET A 94 -7.15 24.45 18.31
C MET A 94 -5.63 24.37 18.41
N THR A 95 -5.12 23.59 19.38
CA THR A 95 -3.71 23.24 19.47
C THR A 95 -3.53 21.75 19.25
N LEU A 96 -2.39 21.34 18.69
CA LEU A 96 -2.02 19.94 18.46
C LEU A 96 -0.55 19.73 18.81
N ASP A 97 -0.29 18.68 19.61
CA ASP A 97 1.06 18.26 20.00
C ASP A 97 1.23 16.77 19.67
N PRO A 98 1.69 16.43 18.46
CA PRO A 98 1.86 15.04 18.03
C PRO A 98 2.83 14.28 18.94
N PRO A 99 2.51 13.06 19.40
CA PRO A 99 3.39 12.27 20.26
C PRO A 99 4.63 11.73 19.52
N SER A 100 4.60 11.71 18.18
CA SER A 100 5.69 11.23 17.34
C SER A 100 6.61 12.38 16.89
N PRO A 101 7.92 12.31 17.12
CA PRO A 101 8.86 13.33 16.65
C PRO A 101 8.85 13.53 15.13
N GLY A 102 8.66 12.45 14.34
CA GLY A 102 8.56 12.51 12.88
C GLY A 102 7.34 13.33 12.42
N GLU A 103 6.21 13.14 13.09
CA GLU A 103 4.98 13.89 12.82
C GLU A 103 5.11 15.37 13.22
N ALA A 104 5.74 15.66 14.35
CA ALA A 104 6.02 17.03 14.76
C ALA A 104 6.92 17.77 13.73
N VAL A 105 7.94 17.10 13.20
CA VAL A 105 8.79 17.65 12.12
C VAL A 105 8.02 17.88 10.84
N SER A 106 7.14 16.94 10.44
CA SER A 106 6.30 17.09 9.26
C SER A 106 5.34 18.28 9.41
N LEU A 107 4.66 18.37 10.54
CA LEU A 107 3.74 19.46 10.85
C LEU A 107 4.45 20.82 10.86
N LYS A 108 5.63 20.93 11.49
CA LYS A 108 6.47 22.12 11.46
C LYS A 108 6.87 22.52 10.03
N ARG A 109 7.16 21.56 9.16
CA ARG A 109 7.51 21.86 7.75
C ARG A 109 6.33 22.51 7.01
N LEU A 110 5.11 22.07 7.27
CA LEU A 110 3.90 22.61 6.66
C LEU A 110 3.51 23.97 7.25
N THR A 111 3.57 24.13 8.56
CA THR A 111 3.14 25.33 9.30
C THR A 111 4.23 26.39 9.42
N LYS A 112 5.51 26.02 9.38
CA LYS A 112 6.69 26.82 9.68
C LYS A 112 6.85 27.20 11.16
N GLU A 113 6.08 26.60 12.05
CA GLU A 113 6.05 26.87 13.49
C GLU A 113 6.36 25.61 14.29
N ASP A 114 6.95 25.79 15.48
CA ASP A 114 7.30 24.67 16.36
C ASP A 114 6.09 24.06 17.08
N LYS A 115 5.00 24.83 17.18
CA LYS A 115 3.75 24.41 17.81
C LYS A 115 2.58 24.74 16.91
N PHE A 116 1.74 23.75 16.68
CA PHE A 116 0.50 23.98 15.95
C PHE A 116 -0.52 24.71 16.83
N SER A 117 -1.01 25.85 16.32
CA SER A 117 -2.06 26.61 16.97
C SER A 117 -2.90 27.34 15.93
N GLU A 118 -4.16 26.92 15.77
CA GLU A 118 -5.08 27.44 14.75
C GLU A 118 -6.26 28.13 15.41
N ASP A 119 -6.44 29.43 15.19
CA ASP A 119 -7.64 30.16 15.60
C ASP A 119 -8.78 29.91 14.63
N PHE A 120 -9.99 29.73 15.15
CA PHE A 120 -11.19 29.52 14.33
C PHE A 120 -12.39 30.31 14.85
N SER A 121 -13.36 30.54 13.94
CA SER A 121 -14.64 31.17 14.30
C SER A 121 -15.83 30.24 14.11
N ARG A 122 -15.65 29.15 13.38
CA ARG A 122 -16.69 28.17 13.05
C ARG A 122 -16.09 26.77 13.15
N LEU A 123 -16.86 25.85 13.73
CA LEU A 123 -16.45 24.47 13.95
C LEU A 123 -17.68 23.55 13.81
N ALA A 124 -17.59 22.52 12.98
CA ALA A 124 -18.58 21.45 12.97
C ALA A 124 -17.98 20.19 13.60
N LEU A 125 -18.76 19.55 14.48
CA LEU A 125 -18.36 18.35 15.21
C LEU A 125 -19.27 17.18 14.84
N ARG A 126 -18.69 16.02 14.63
CA ARG A 126 -19.39 14.73 14.57
C ARG A 126 -18.74 13.79 15.57
N PHE A 127 -19.53 13.08 16.36
CA PHE A 127 -18.99 12.28 17.46
C PHE A 127 -19.95 11.17 17.90
N THR A 128 -19.37 10.15 18.54
CA THR A 128 -20.10 9.09 19.24
C THR A 128 -19.56 8.89 20.65
N ASP A 129 -18.57 9.69 21.06
CA ASP A 129 -17.98 9.73 22.40
C ASP A 129 -18.78 10.59 23.37
N SER A 130 -18.20 11.01 24.50
CA SER A 130 -18.83 11.81 25.54
C SER A 130 -18.91 13.32 25.25
N THR A 131 -18.64 13.76 24.01
CA THR A 131 -18.60 15.20 23.65
C THR A 131 -19.87 15.94 23.98
N TYR A 132 -21.04 15.35 23.66
CA TYR A 132 -22.33 15.96 23.97
C TYR A 132 -22.50 16.26 25.46
N ASP A 133 -22.25 15.27 26.33
CA ASP A 133 -22.42 15.42 27.78
C ASP A 133 -21.45 16.45 28.37
N GLN A 134 -20.21 16.45 27.86
CA GLN A 134 -19.19 17.43 28.29
C GLN A 134 -19.61 18.86 27.96
N ILE A 135 -20.00 19.12 26.71
CA ILE A 135 -20.41 20.47 26.28
C ILE A 135 -21.70 20.92 27.00
N LYS A 136 -22.66 20.03 27.11
CA LYS A 136 -23.93 20.33 27.81
C LYS A 136 -23.72 20.68 29.28
N LYS A 137 -22.82 19.94 29.95
CA LYS A 137 -22.49 20.20 31.36
C LYS A 137 -21.72 21.51 31.56
N GLY A 138 -20.81 21.83 30.59
CA GLY A 138 -19.95 23.02 30.66
C GLY A 138 -20.61 24.30 30.13
N GLY A 139 -21.73 24.19 29.41
CA GLY A 139 -22.43 25.32 28.80
C GLY A 139 -23.65 25.80 29.57
N THR A 140 -24.11 26.98 29.24
CA THR A 140 -25.39 27.56 29.75
C THR A 140 -26.44 27.48 28.64
N PRO A 141 -27.68 27.02 28.94
CA PRO A 141 -28.73 26.94 27.92
C PRO A 141 -28.91 28.24 27.15
N ALA A 142 -29.03 28.17 25.85
CA ALA A 142 -29.16 29.28 24.92
C ALA A 142 -30.24 29.03 23.86
N SER A 143 -30.64 30.09 23.18
CA SER A 143 -31.54 30.01 22.02
C SER A 143 -30.98 30.85 20.88
N GLY A 144 -30.91 30.26 19.66
CA GLY A 144 -30.41 30.92 18.44
C GLY A 144 -28.90 30.95 18.31
N GLY A 145 -28.41 31.58 17.25
CA GLY A 145 -26.99 31.68 16.94
C GLY A 145 -26.43 30.49 16.19
N CYS A 146 -27.27 29.60 15.67
CA CYS A 146 -26.88 28.37 14.98
C CYS A 146 -26.65 28.63 13.49
N ASP A 147 -25.62 28.01 12.93
CA ASP A 147 -25.31 28.02 11.49
C ASP A 147 -25.50 26.60 10.93
N ALA A 148 -26.68 26.33 10.36
CA ALA A 148 -26.96 25.03 9.73
C ALA A 148 -26.07 24.75 8.50
N GLY A 149 -25.61 25.80 7.82
CA GLY A 149 -24.73 25.68 6.66
C GLY A 149 -23.40 25.03 7.00
N LEU A 150 -22.91 25.18 8.25
CA LEU A 150 -21.70 24.48 8.70
C LEU A 150 -21.86 22.95 8.74
N LEU A 151 -23.03 22.50 9.19
CA LEU A 151 -23.34 21.08 9.21
C LEU A 151 -23.44 20.52 7.78
N GLU A 152 -24.13 21.25 6.89
CA GLU A 152 -24.27 20.88 5.47
C GLU A 152 -22.92 20.85 4.77
N ASP A 153 -22.03 21.84 5.00
CA ASP A 153 -20.68 21.88 4.44
C ASP A 153 -19.82 20.70 4.92
N SER A 154 -19.89 20.35 6.20
CA SER A 154 -19.19 19.20 6.75
C SER A 154 -19.67 17.86 6.14
N GLN A 155 -20.98 17.70 5.94
CA GLN A 155 -21.57 16.54 5.27
C GLN A 155 -21.19 16.46 3.79
N HIS A 156 -21.16 17.60 3.11
CA HIS A 156 -20.70 17.68 1.72
C HIS A 156 -19.23 17.32 1.61
N THR A 157 -18.41 17.83 2.51
CA THR A 157 -16.97 17.58 2.53
C THR A 157 -16.65 16.10 2.70
N THR A 158 -17.24 15.42 3.66
CA THR A 158 -17.02 13.98 3.87
C THR A 158 -17.37 13.17 2.65
N ARG A 159 -18.50 13.43 2.01
CA ARG A 159 -18.97 12.67 0.86
C ARG A 159 -18.20 13.00 -0.42
N LYS A 160 -18.01 14.30 -0.74
CA LYS A 160 -17.50 14.74 -2.06
C LYS A 160 -16.00 14.99 -2.13
N LYS A 161 -15.34 15.17 -1.01
CA LYS A 161 -13.90 15.48 -0.96
C LYS A 161 -13.08 14.35 -0.36
N LEU A 162 -13.65 13.63 0.58
CA LEU A 162 -12.97 12.55 1.30
C LEU A 162 -13.44 11.16 0.85
N ASN A 163 -14.52 11.08 0.07
CA ASN A 163 -15.17 9.83 -0.35
C ASN A 163 -15.39 8.87 0.84
N TYR A 164 -15.82 9.44 1.97
CA TYR A 164 -15.98 8.72 3.23
C TYR A 164 -17.39 8.83 3.78
N ASN A 165 -18.00 7.69 4.13
CA ASN A 165 -19.35 7.62 4.65
C ASN A 165 -19.35 7.71 6.19
N LEU A 166 -19.15 8.92 6.72
CA LEU A 166 -19.18 9.17 8.15
C LEU A 166 -20.53 8.77 8.81
N SER A 167 -21.64 8.83 8.05
CA SER A 167 -22.95 8.40 8.57
C SER A 167 -23.01 6.88 8.78
N ALA A 168 -22.40 6.07 7.90
CA ALA A 168 -22.29 4.64 8.09
C ALA A 168 -21.37 4.30 9.28
N ARG A 169 -20.26 5.04 9.46
CA ARG A 169 -19.38 4.87 10.61
C ARG A 169 -20.09 5.21 11.93
N ILE A 170 -20.86 6.30 11.99
CA ILE A 170 -21.67 6.65 13.17
C ILE A 170 -22.77 5.61 13.42
N LEU A 171 -23.41 5.10 12.34
CA LEU A 171 -24.42 4.06 12.46
C LEU A 171 -23.87 2.83 13.16
N GLN A 172 -22.64 2.42 12.87
CA GLN A 172 -21.98 1.30 13.54
C GLN A 172 -21.96 1.50 15.06
N ASP A 173 -21.57 2.68 15.55
CA ASP A 173 -21.50 2.96 16.98
C ASP A 173 -22.89 3.10 17.64
N LEU A 174 -23.89 3.57 16.87
CA LEU A 174 -25.27 3.62 17.37
C LEU A 174 -25.89 2.23 17.52
N LEU A 175 -25.53 1.29 16.63
CA LEU A 175 -26.04 -0.07 16.65
C LEU A 175 -25.27 -0.99 17.61
N ASN A 176 -24.09 -0.55 18.07
CA ASN A 176 -23.34 -1.23 19.12
C ASN A 176 -23.91 -0.88 20.50
N ALA A 177 -23.93 -1.84 21.42
CA ALA A 177 -24.39 -1.63 22.79
C ALA A 177 -23.43 -0.75 23.62
N GLN A 178 -22.19 -0.52 23.17
CA GLN A 178 -21.20 0.29 23.86
C GLN A 178 -21.14 1.72 23.30
N GLN A 179 -20.66 2.65 24.13
CA GLN A 179 -20.37 4.01 23.67
C GLN A 179 -19.24 3.97 22.66
N GLY A 180 -19.40 4.65 21.52
CA GLY A 180 -18.37 4.80 20.53
C GLY A 180 -17.26 5.76 20.97
N GLY A 181 -16.17 5.79 20.22
CA GLY A 181 -15.01 6.67 20.48
C GLY A 181 -14.71 7.63 19.35
N LEU A 182 -15.56 7.69 18.33
CA LEU A 182 -15.37 8.56 17.18
C LEU A 182 -15.50 10.03 17.58
N PHE A 183 -14.56 10.85 17.11
CA PHE A 183 -14.63 12.31 17.16
C PHE A 183 -14.05 12.91 15.87
N VAL A 184 -14.79 13.77 15.20
CA VAL A 184 -14.39 14.49 14.01
C VAL A 184 -14.68 15.96 14.17
N ALA A 185 -13.70 16.81 13.89
CA ALA A 185 -13.82 18.27 13.93
C ALA A 185 -13.46 18.89 12.57
N PHE A 186 -14.42 19.54 11.95
CA PHE A 186 -14.22 20.37 10.75
C PHE A 186 -13.96 21.79 11.21
N VAL A 187 -12.71 22.26 11.06
CA VAL A 187 -12.22 23.52 11.58
C VAL A 187 -12.11 24.54 10.44
N HIS A 188 -12.85 25.64 10.53
CA HIS A 188 -12.66 26.79 9.66
C HIS A 188 -11.58 27.69 10.26
N GLY A 189 -10.33 27.34 9.97
CA GLY A 189 -9.15 28.02 10.47
C GLY A 189 -8.95 29.41 9.88
N LYS A 190 -8.21 30.26 10.57
CA LYS A 190 -7.91 31.64 10.18
C LYS A 190 -6.44 31.85 9.82
N HIS A 191 -5.56 30.96 10.24
CA HIS A 191 -4.11 31.14 10.15
C HIS A 191 -3.49 30.21 9.09
N TYR A 192 -3.58 28.90 9.28
CA TYR A 192 -2.93 27.95 8.38
C TYR A 192 -3.81 27.55 7.20
N ASP A 193 -5.04 27.14 7.48
CA ASP A 193 -5.99 26.69 6.45
C ASP A 193 -7.44 26.85 6.97
N ASP A 194 -8.33 27.31 6.11
CA ASP A 194 -9.76 27.43 6.39
C ASP A 194 -10.51 26.09 6.29
N LYS A 195 -9.83 25.01 5.89
CA LYS A 195 -10.41 23.68 5.63
C LYS A 195 -9.61 22.56 6.27
N LEU A 196 -9.51 22.60 7.59
CA LEU A 196 -8.87 21.55 8.38
C LEU A 196 -9.90 20.57 8.93
N MET A 197 -9.51 19.31 8.98
CA MET A 197 -10.25 18.26 9.68
C MET A 197 -9.32 17.53 10.64
N TYR A 198 -9.76 17.45 11.89
CA TYR A 198 -9.16 16.58 12.89
C TYR A 198 -10.05 15.36 13.06
N PHE A 199 -9.47 14.19 12.92
CA PHE A 199 -10.14 12.90 13.00
C PHE A 199 -9.54 12.08 14.13
N MET A 200 -10.39 11.48 14.95
CA MET A 200 -10.01 10.53 16.00
C MET A 200 -11.01 9.38 15.96
N ASP A 201 -10.54 8.19 15.59
CA ASP A 201 -11.35 6.98 15.51
C ASP A 201 -10.58 5.77 16.07
N PRO A 202 -11.09 5.10 17.10
CA PRO A 202 -10.48 3.86 17.60
C PRO A 202 -10.30 2.76 16.55
N ASP A 203 -11.07 2.79 15.47
CA ASP A 203 -10.98 1.82 14.38
C ASP A 203 -9.96 2.19 13.29
N GLY A 204 -9.30 3.31 13.45
CA GLY A 204 -8.38 3.89 12.48
C GLY A 204 -9.01 5.05 11.70
N ALA A 205 -8.24 6.12 11.52
CA ALA A 205 -8.66 7.29 10.76
C ALA A 205 -8.62 7.01 9.24
N PRO A 206 -9.56 7.56 8.47
CA PRO A 206 -9.62 7.32 7.02
C PRO A 206 -8.33 7.69 6.31
N GLY A 207 -7.81 6.81 5.46
CA GLY A 207 -6.60 7.06 4.66
C GLY A 207 -5.27 6.88 5.38
N VAL A 208 -5.27 6.73 6.71
CA VAL A 208 -4.05 6.55 7.53
C VAL A 208 -4.13 5.37 8.50
N ALA A 209 -5.22 4.61 8.49
CA ALA A 209 -5.32 3.41 9.32
C ALA A 209 -4.05 2.53 9.16
N PRO A 210 -3.53 1.93 10.24
CA PRO A 210 -4.17 1.72 11.55
C PRO A 210 -4.13 2.90 12.52
N GLU A 211 -3.49 4.02 12.20
CA GLU A 211 -3.47 5.17 13.11
C GLU A 211 -4.87 5.71 13.35
N GLN A 212 -5.14 6.01 14.62
CA GLN A 212 -6.45 6.45 15.08
C GLN A 212 -6.66 7.96 15.01
N VAL A 213 -5.57 8.74 14.87
CA VAL A 213 -5.63 10.20 14.86
C VAL A 213 -5.05 10.75 13.58
N GLU A 214 -5.78 11.67 12.96
CA GLU A 214 -5.34 12.37 11.75
C GLU A 214 -5.68 13.86 11.83
N LEU A 215 -4.74 14.72 11.45
CA LEU A 215 -5.00 16.09 11.03
C LEU A 215 -4.77 16.18 9.51
N THR A 216 -5.81 16.55 8.78
CA THR A 216 -5.74 16.68 7.32
C THR A 216 -6.31 18.02 6.85
N SER A 217 -5.82 18.52 5.72
CA SER A 217 -6.41 19.63 4.99
C SER A 217 -7.12 19.12 3.75
N TYR A 218 -8.33 19.59 3.52
CA TYR A 218 -9.10 19.35 2.29
C TYR A 218 -9.22 20.60 1.41
N GLY A 219 -8.42 21.63 1.71
CA GLY A 219 -8.28 22.83 0.90
C GLY A 219 -7.50 22.59 -0.39
N GLU A 220 -7.79 23.35 -1.44
CA GLU A 220 -7.22 23.13 -2.80
C GLU A 220 -5.68 23.21 -2.86
N ASN A 221 -5.09 24.08 -2.06
CA ASN A 221 -3.65 24.37 -2.14
C ASN A 221 -2.80 23.63 -1.10
N LYS A 222 -3.41 22.95 -0.13
CA LYS A 222 -2.70 22.29 0.98
C LYS A 222 -3.30 20.95 1.32
N SER A 223 -4.07 20.35 0.40
CA SER A 223 -4.73 19.06 0.63
C SER A 223 -3.76 17.96 1.03
N GLY A 224 -4.23 17.09 1.89
CA GLY A 224 -3.52 15.90 2.35
C GLY A 224 -3.30 15.88 3.86
N THR A 225 -2.78 14.75 4.33
CA THR A 225 -2.50 14.51 5.74
C THR A 225 -1.33 15.36 6.24
N TRP A 226 -1.56 16.15 7.27
CA TRP A 226 -0.54 16.98 7.91
C TRP A 226 0.16 16.27 9.06
N ALA A 227 -0.59 15.49 9.83
CA ALA A 227 -0.07 14.62 10.88
C ALA A 227 -0.98 13.41 11.04
N SER A 228 -0.43 12.22 11.32
CA SER A 228 -1.18 11.06 11.76
C SER A 228 -0.38 10.23 12.74
N PHE A 229 -1.05 9.67 13.73
CA PHE A 229 -0.41 8.92 14.80
C PHE A 229 -1.42 8.05 15.53
N ASN A 230 -0.91 7.03 16.22
CA ASN A 230 -1.71 6.24 17.16
C ASN A 230 -2.08 7.08 18.38
N PHE A 231 -3.05 6.65 19.18
CA PHE A 231 -3.37 7.36 20.41
C PHE A 231 -2.12 7.63 21.25
N SER A 232 -2.04 8.81 21.85
CA SER A 232 -0.89 9.21 22.68
C SER A 232 -0.56 8.20 23.78
N SER A 233 -1.56 7.45 24.25
CA SER A 233 -1.41 6.38 25.25
C SER A 233 -0.66 5.15 24.74
N GLU A 234 -0.55 4.97 23.42
CA GLU A 234 0.14 3.84 22.79
C GLU A 234 1.64 4.12 22.58
N TYR A 235 2.06 5.39 22.76
CA TYR A 235 3.46 5.75 22.61
C TYR A 235 4.23 5.47 23.91
N ARG A 236 5.35 4.75 23.79
CA ARG A 236 6.34 4.57 24.85
C ARG A 236 7.67 5.15 24.35
N ASP A 237 8.28 6.02 25.11
CA ASP A 237 9.57 6.63 24.78
C ASP A 237 9.62 7.35 23.42
N GLY A 238 8.49 7.90 22.95
CA GLY A 238 8.37 8.57 21.66
C GLY A 238 8.28 7.64 20.44
N LEU A 239 8.31 6.34 20.65
CA LEU A 239 8.10 5.33 19.62
C LEU A 239 6.69 4.74 19.80
N GLY A 240 5.83 4.94 18.81
CA GLY A 240 4.57 4.21 18.74
C GLY A 240 4.91 2.72 18.61
N ALA A 241 4.36 1.89 19.46
CA ALA A 241 4.24 0.48 19.11
C ALA A 241 3.41 0.47 17.81
N GLY A 242 3.92 -0.15 16.75
CA GLY A 242 3.16 -0.28 15.51
C GLY A 242 1.77 -0.77 15.87
N GLY A 243 0.75 0.08 15.63
CA GLY A 243 -0.62 -0.26 16.04
C GLY A 243 -1.01 -1.53 15.32
N GLU A 244 -1.46 -2.52 16.06
CA GLU A 244 -2.17 -3.63 15.42
C GLU A 244 -3.37 -3.02 14.70
N PRO A 245 -3.62 -3.38 13.44
CA PRO A 245 -4.76 -2.85 12.73
C PRO A 245 -6.03 -3.22 13.48
N ASN A 246 -6.83 -2.24 13.83
CA ASN A 246 -8.14 -2.45 14.42
C ASN A 246 -9.13 -2.94 13.36
N SER A 247 -8.79 -4.07 12.74
CA SER A 247 -9.68 -4.72 11.79
C SER A 247 -10.93 -5.22 12.52
N ARG A 248 -12.09 -4.83 12.04
CA ARG A 248 -13.36 -5.33 12.59
C ARG A 248 -13.70 -6.72 12.08
N ILE A 249 -13.14 -7.12 10.95
CA ILE A 249 -13.37 -8.40 10.31
C ILE A 249 -12.08 -8.96 9.73
N HIS A 250 -12.03 -10.28 9.64
CA HIS A 250 -11.08 -11.02 8.80
C HIS A 250 -11.87 -11.81 7.76
N ILE A 251 -11.51 -11.69 6.48
CA ILE A 251 -12.13 -12.46 5.40
C ILE A 251 -11.34 -13.77 5.23
N GLU A 252 -11.94 -14.87 5.68
CA GLU A 252 -11.29 -16.19 5.58
C GLU A 252 -11.32 -16.76 4.16
N HIS A 253 -12.45 -16.56 3.45
CA HIS A 253 -12.67 -17.20 2.17
C HIS A 253 -13.59 -16.38 1.26
N GLN A 254 -13.26 -16.38 -0.02
CA GLN A 254 -14.07 -15.79 -1.09
C GLN A 254 -14.29 -16.81 -2.22
N GLU A 255 -15.54 -17.05 -2.58
CA GLU A 255 -15.90 -17.74 -3.81
C GLU A 255 -16.42 -16.71 -4.81
N LEU A 256 -15.68 -16.51 -5.91
CA LEU A 256 -15.93 -15.49 -6.91
C LEU A 256 -16.38 -16.13 -8.23
N ASP A 257 -17.60 -15.88 -8.66
CA ASP A 257 -18.13 -16.27 -9.97
C ASP A 257 -18.30 -15.01 -10.82
N THR A 258 -17.44 -14.84 -11.82
CA THR A 258 -17.30 -13.60 -12.57
C THR A 258 -17.42 -13.82 -14.06
N THR A 259 -18.34 -13.10 -14.69
CA THR A 259 -18.52 -13.05 -16.15
C THR A 259 -18.03 -11.69 -16.65
N ILE A 260 -17.17 -11.69 -17.67
CA ILE A 260 -16.67 -10.47 -18.28
C ILE A 260 -16.94 -10.51 -19.79
N GLU A 261 -17.63 -9.50 -20.27
CA GLU A 261 -18.01 -9.37 -21.67
C GLU A 261 -16.89 -8.70 -22.50
N LYS A 262 -17.01 -8.73 -23.84
CA LYS A 262 -16.15 -7.98 -24.76
C LYS A 262 -16.20 -6.46 -24.54
N SER A 263 -17.29 -5.98 -23.97
CA SER A 263 -17.48 -4.56 -23.60
C SER A 263 -16.76 -4.18 -22.32
N ALA A 264 -16.02 -5.11 -21.69
CA ALA A 264 -15.47 -5.02 -20.34
C ALA A 264 -16.53 -4.82 -19.24
N HIS A 265 -17.81 -5.12 -19.54
CA HIS A 265 -18.84 -5.19 -18.51
C HIS A 265 -18.62 -6.43 -17.65
N LEU A 266 -18.55 -6.22 -16.34
CA LEU A 266 -18.36 -7.25 -15.34
C LEU A 266 -19.69 -7.53 -14.62
N THR A 267 -20.04 -8.82 -14.50
CA THR A 267 -21.10 -9.30 -13.62
C THR A 267 -20.49 -10.30 -12.65
N GLY A 268 -20.62 -10.03 -11.37
CA GLY A 268 -20.00 -10.80 -10.30
C GLY A 268 -21.01 -11.32 -9.28
N LYS A 269 -20.72 -12.50 -8.75
CA LYS A 269 -21.31 -13.06 -7.55
C LYS A 269 -20.17 -13.44 -6.63
N ALA A 270 -20.11 -12.83 -5.45
CA ALA A 270 -19.16 -13.16 -4.41
C ALA A 270 -19.86 -13.80 -3.22
N ILE A 271 -19.38 -14.96 -2.78
CA ILE A 271 -19.74 -15.55 -1.49
C ILE A 271 -18.57 -15.29 -0.55
N THR A 272 -18.78 -14.40 0.42
CA THR A 272 -17.73 -13.95 1.35
C THR A 272 -18.00 -14.51 2.73
N THR A 273 -17.06 -15.28 3.26
CA THR A 273 -17.07 -15.77 4.64
C THR A 273 -16.07 -14.98 5.46
N PHE A 274 -16.54 -14.34 6.51
CA PHE A 274 -15.68 -13.56 7.41
C PHE A 274 -15.91 -13.88 8.88
N VAL A 275 -14.91 -13.57 9.69
CA VAL A 275 -14.89 -13.68 11.14
C VAL A 275 -14.95 -12.29 11.72
N SER A 276 -15.80 -12.10 12.72
CA SER A 276 -15.82 -10.84 13.47
C SER A 276 -14.63 -10.76 14.42
N GLU A 277 -13.85 -9.70 14.30
CA GLU A 277 -12.71 -9.41 15.19
C GLU A 277 -13.12 -8.53 16.38
N SER A 278 -14.34 -7.99 16.35
CA SER A 278 -14.90 -7.14 17.40
C SER A 278 -16.25 -7.66 17.91
N SER A 279 -16.62 -7.30 19.13
CA SER A 279 -17.95 -7.60 19.68
C SER A 279 -18.93 -6.47 19.38
N GLY A 280 -20.18 -6.83 19.08
CA GLY A 280 -21.25 -5.89 18.76
C GLY A 280 -21.27 -5.46 17.29
N LEU A 281 -20.52 -6.12 16.41
CA LEU A 281 -20.43 -5.78 15.00
C LEU A 281 -21.76 -5.95 14.29
N ARG A 282 -22.31 -4.86 13.73
CA ARG A 282 -23.55 -4.86 12.96
C ARG A 282 -23.43 -4.19 11.60
N VAL A 283 -22.47 -3.30 11.41
CA VAL A 283 -22.22 -2.66 10.10
C VAL A 283 -20.85 -3.08 9.64
N VAL A 284 -20.80 -3.72 8.48
CA VAL A 284 -19.57 -4.22 7.86
C VAL A 284 -19.31 -3.44 6.59
N GLY A 285 -18.25 -2.62 6.57
CA GLY A 285 -17.79 -1.92 5.36
C GLY A 285 -17.02 -2.88 4.46
N LEU A 286 -17.31 -2.82 3.17
CA LEU A 286 -16.62 -3.57 2.12
C LEU A 286 -16.33 -2.62 0.96
N SER A 287 -15.11 -2.68 0.45
CA SER A 287 -14.69 -1.91 -0.71
C SER A 287 -15.13 -2.58 -2.00
N LEU A 288 -15.47 -1.77 -2.99
CA LEU A 288 -15.80 -2.21 -4.33
C LEU A 288 -15.54 -1.06 -5.32
N PHE A 289 -15.03 -1.38 -6.49
CA PHE A 289 -14.76 -0.36 -7.50
C PHE A 289 -15.99 0.55 -7.72
N PRO A 290 -15.84 1.87 -7.78
CA PRO A 290 -16.99 2.83 -7.67
C PRO A 290 -18.13 2.62 -8.66
N THR A 291 -17.83 2.13 -9.87
CA THR A 291 -18.85 1.89 -10.91
C THR A 291 -19.48 0.51 -10.85
N LEU A 292 -18.97 -0.38 -10.00
CA LEU A 292 -19.61 -1.65 -9.69
C LEU A 292 -20.74 -1.41 -8.67
N ARG A 293 -21.96 -1.79 -9.04
CA ARG A 293 -23.14 -1.54 -8.20
C ARG A 293 -23.69 -2.87 -7.68
N VAL A 294 -23.97 -2.87 -6.40
CA VAL A 294 -24.55 -4.03 -5.70
C VAL A 294 -26.03 -4.16 -6.06
N ASP A 295 -26.40 -5.31 -6.62
CA ASP A 295 -27.80 -5.65 -6.92
C ASP A 295 -28.51 -6.24 -5.71
N SER A 296 -27.81 -7.10 -4.95
CA SER A 296 -28.37 -7.72 -3.75
C SER A 296 -27.29 -8.22 -2.81
N VAL A 297 -27.61 -8.22 -1.51
CA VAL A 297 -26.87 -8.92 -0.47
C VAL A 297 -27.80 -9.91 0.22
N LYS A 298 -27.36 -11.15 0.38
CA LYS A 298 -28.12 -12.21 1.06
C LYS A 298 -27.25 -12.89 2.12
N ALA A 299 -27.85 -13.29 3.23
CA ALA A 299 -27.23 -14.16 4.21
C ALA A 299 -27.15 -15.62 3.71
N GLU A 300 -26.47 -16.47 4.42
CA GLU A 300 -26.31 -17.89 4.08
C GLU A 300 -27.64 -18.63 3.92
N ASP A 301 -28.65 -18.27 4.70
CA ASP A 301 -30.01 -18.82 4.61
C ASP A 301 -30.83 -18.28 3.43
N GLY A 302 -30.22 -17.41 2.59
CA GLY A 302 -30.87 -16.81 1.43
C GLY A 302 -31.71 -15.57 1.74
N GLN A 303 -31.84 -15.17 3.02
CA GLN A 303 -32.61 -13.99 3.39
C GLN A 303 -31.91 -12.72 2.93
N PRO A 304 -32.66 -11.71 2.45
CA PRO A 304 -32.09 -10.42 2.09
C PRO A 304 -31.44 -9.73 3.31
N VAL A 305 -30.27 -9.14 3.11
CA VAL A 305 -29.57 -8.32 4.10
C VAL A 305 -29.60 -6.86 3.64
N SER A 306 -29.91 -5.95 4.55
CA SER A 306 -29.88 -4.51 4.28
C SER A 306 -28.46 -4.05 3.98
N PHE A 307 -28.30 -3.14 3.01
CA PHE A 307 -27.01 -2.56 2.70
C PHE A 307 -27.10 -1.09 2.32
N ILE A 308 -25.99 -0.41 2.44
CA ILE A 308 -25.77 0.98 2.07
C ILE A 308 -24.81 0.98 0.89
N GLN A 309 -25.13 1.69 -0.17
CA GLN A 309 -24.21 2.03 -1.24
C GLN A 309 -24.60 3.40 -1.79
N GLU A 310 -23.80 4.41 -1.56
CA GLU A 310 -24.02 5.78 -2.02
C GLU A 310 -23.73 5.92 -3.52
N ASP A 311 -23.90 7.13 -4.06
CA ASP A 311 -23.46 7.42 -5.42
C ASP A 311 -21.95 7.20 -5.55
N LYS A 312 -21.50 6.69 -6.69
CA LYS A 312 -20.09 6.39 -6.96
C LYS A 312 -19.12 7.56 -6.77
N ASN A 313 -19.62 8.81 -6.80
CA ASN A 313 -18.80 10.00 -6.57
C ASN A 313 -18.87 10.50 -5.12
N ASP A 314 -19.62 9.82 -4.26
CA ASP A 314 -19.77 10.17 -2.84
C ASP A 314 -18.98 9.23 -1.93
N ASP A 315 -19.08 7.93 -2.21
CA ASP A 315 -18.42 6.87 -1.48
C ASP A 315 -18.38 5.61 -2.37
N PRO A 316 -17.21 5.10 -2.73
CA PRO A 316 -17.10 3.89 -3.53
C PRO A 316 -17.54 2.63 -2.78
N ASP A 317 -17.40 2.64 -1.46
CA ASP A 317 -17.64 1.47 -0.61
C ASP A 317 -19.13 1.16 -0.44
N PHE A 318 -19.41 -0.05 0.01
CA PHE A 318 -20.75 -0.41 0.46
C PHE A 318 -20.69 -1.04 1.86
N TYR A 319 -21.82 -0.94 2.59
CA TYR A 319 -21.89 -1.39 3.98
C TYR A 319 -23.06 -2.34 4.16
N VAL A 320 -22.77 -3.48 4.75
CA VAL A 320 -23.79 -4.50 5.05
C VAL A 320 -24.27 -4.28 6.48
N ILE A 321 -25.59 -4.22 6.68
CA ILE A 321 -26.21 -4.05 8.00
C ILE A 321 -26.78 -5.38 8.45
N LEU A 322 -26.11 -6.02 9.40
CA LEU A 322 -26.49 -7.32 9.95
C LEU A 322 -27.73 -7.19 10.84
N ALA A 323 -28.62 -8.17 10.75
CA ALA A 323 -29.85 -8.19 11.56
C ALA A 323 -29.57 -8.32 13.08
N LYS A 324 -28.49 -9.01 13.43
CA LYS A 324 -28.04 -9.21 14.82
C LYS A 324 -26.57 -8.84 14.96
N PRO A 325 -26.15 -8.37 16.16
CA PRO A 325 -24.74 -8.13 16.40
C PRO A 325 -23.96 -9.45 16.44
N LEU A 326 -22.75 -9.43 15.91
CA LEU A 326 -21.79 -10.51 16.03
C LEU A 326 -20.91 -10.31 17.27
N SER A 327 -20.52 -11.41 17.89
CA SER A 327 -19.48 -11.44 18.91
C SER A 327 -18.11 -11.66 18.26
N LYS A 328 -17.03 -11.28 18.94
CA LYS A 328 -15.68 -11.61 18.47
C LYS A 328 -15.53 -13.12 18.28
N GLY A 329 -15.06 -13.53 17.10
CA GLY A 329 -14.91 -14.92 16.68
C GLY A 329 -16.13 -15.53 15.97
N ASP A 330 -17.28 -14.84 15.93
CA ASP A 330 -18.44 -15.30 15.17
C ASP A 330 -18.15 -15.27 13.67
N LYS A 331 -18.56 -16.32 12.96
CA LYS A 331 -18.48 -16.39 11.49
C LYS A 331 -19.79 -15.96 10.87
N PHE A 332 -19.70 -15.31 9.73
CA PHE A 332 -20.84 -14.87 8.94
C PHE A 332 -20.54 -14.99 7.45
N THR A 333 -21.48 -15.50 6.67
CA THR A 333 -21.35 -15.63 5.24
C THR A 333 -22.41 -14.78 4.52
N ILE A 334 -21.99 -13.99 3.54
CA ILE A 334 -22.89 -13.25 2.66
C ILE A 334 -22.67 -13.64 1.20
N THR A 335 -23.74 -13.55 0.43
CA THR A 335 -23.70 -13.61 -1.03
C THR A 335 -24.01 -12.22 -1.57
N THR A 336 -23.06 -11.60 -2.24
CA THR A 336 -23.22 -10.30 -2.91
C THR A 336 -23.28 -10.51 -4.43
N THR A 337 -24.29 -9.96 -5.09
CA THR A 337 -24.35 -9.87 -6.55
C THR A 337 -24.15 -8.42 -6.98
N TYR A 338 -23.32 -8.21 -7.99
CA TYR A 338 -22.94 -6.87 -8.44
C TYR A 338 -22.61 -6.86 -9.93
N ASN A 339 -22.69 -5.71 -10.55
CA ASN A 339 -22.32 -5.54 -11.94
C ASN A 339 -21.88 -4.10 -12.23
N GLY A 340 -21.18 -3.91 -13.35
CA GLY A 340 -20.79 -2.59 -13.80
C GLY A 340 -19.74 -2.61 -14.91
N LYS A 341 -19.21 -1.42 -15.20
CA LYS A 341 -18.14 -1.18 -16.18
C LYS A 341 -16.97 -0.50 -15.52
N ASP A 342 -15.91 -0.32 -16.28
CA ASP A 342 -14.72 0.45 -15.93
C ASP A 342 -13.83 -0.16 -14.83
N ALA A 343 -14.26 -1.23 -14.14
CA ALA A 343 -13.41 -2.00 -13.23
C ALA A 343 -12.40 -2.89 -13.97
N VAL A 344 -12.70 -3.21 -15.23
CA VAL A 344 -11.82 -3.95 -16.13
C VAL A 344 -11.45 -3.04 -17.29
N LEU A 345 -10.15 -2.81 -17.47
CA LEU A 345 -9.62 -2.09 -18.61
C LEU A 345 -9.74 -2.95 -19.87
N ASN A 346 -10.15 -2.33 -20.97
CA ASN A 346 -10.08 -2.89 -22.32
C ASN A 346 -9.14 -1.99 -23.12
N GLU A 347 -7.88 -2.40 -23.19
CA GLU A 347 -6.81 -1.60 -23.81
C GLU A 347 -6.71 -1.81 -25.34
N GLY A 348 -7.78 -2.33 -25.94
CA GLY A 348 -7.80 -2.69 -27.33
C GLY A 348 -7.12 -4.03 -27.62
N SER A 349 -7.16 -4.47 -28.90
CA SER A 349 -6.45 -5.65 -29.38
C SER A 349 -6.69 -6.92 -28.55
N GLY A 350 -7.81 -6.99 -27.83
CA GLY A 350 -8.19 -8.14 -27.02
C GLY A 350 -7.33 -8.30 -25.76
N ASN A 351 -6.96 -7.22 -25.09
CA ASN A 351 -6.24 -7.24 -23.83
C ASN A 351 -7.10 -6.63 -22.71
N TYR A 352 -7.40 -7.44 -21.67
CA TYR A 352 -8.28 -7.09 -20.57
C TYR A 352 -7.65 -7.44 -19.24
N TYR A 353 -7.68 -6.50 -18.29
CA TYR A 353 -7.20 -6.71 -16.92
C TYR A 353 -7.91 -5.74 -15.94
N PRO A 354 -8.06 -6.08 -14.65
CA PRO A 354 -8.64 -5.16 -13.68
C PRO A 354 -7.71 -3.97 -13.45
N ILE A 355 -8.28 -2.83 -13.05
CA ILE A 355 -7.47 -1.68 -12.67
C ILE A 355 -6.59 -2.06 -11.48
N ALA A 356 -5.31 -1.76 -11.57
CA ALA A 356 -4.34 -2.06 -10.52
C ALA A 356 -4.72 -1.35 -9.21
N ARG A 357 -4.65 -2.09 -8.10
CA ARG A 357 -4.96 -1.63 -6.74
C ARG A 357 -6.42 -1.24 -6.50
N GLU A 358 -7.33 -1.63 -7.39
CA GLU A 358 -8.77 -1.38 -7.26
C GLU A 358 -9.53 -2.69 -7.07
N ASP A 359 -10.60 -2.64 -6.30
CA ASP A 359 -11.37 -3.82 -5.90
C ASP A 359 -12.42 -4.19 -6.95
N TRP A 360 -12.14 -5.17 -7.80
CA TRP A 360 -13.08 -5.71 -8.77
C TRP A 360 -14.09 -6.70 -8.16
N TYR A 361 -13.92 -7.05 -6.88
CA TYR A 361 -14.81 -7.88 -6.06
C TYR A 361 -14.92 -7.26 -4.66
N PRO A 362 -15.97 -7.58 -3.86
CA PRO A 362 -16.06 -7.09 -2.49
C PRO A 362 -14.86 -7.48 -1.65
N SER A 363 -14.12 -6.51 -1.17
CA SER A 363 -12.93 -6.71 -0.35
C SER A 363 -13.00 -5.88 0.94
N LYS A 364 -11.99 -5.97 1.77
CA LYS A 364 -11.88 -5.16 2.98
C LYS A 364 -11.36 -3.74 2.68
N GLY A 365 -10.92 -3.51 1.45
CA GLY A 365 -10.24 -2.29 1.06
C GLY A 365 -8.78 -2.25 1.52
N GLY A 366 -7.96 -1.49 0.79
CA GLY A 366 -6.54 -1.35 1.11
C GLY A 366 -5.66 -2.58 0.90
N GLY A 367 -6.23 -3.75 0.79
CA GLY A 367 -5.71 -5.03 0.27
C GLY A 367 -4.44 -5.64 0.85
N LEU A 368 -3.82 -5.09 1.88
CA LEU A 368 -2.42 -5.34 2.14
C LEU A 368 -2.11 -6.13 3.42
N GLY A 369 -3.04 -6.25 4.33
CA GLY A 369 -2.85 -6.96 5.61
C GLY A 369 -3.73 -8.19 5.79
N ASP A 370 -4.74 -8.40 4.96
CA ASP A 370 -5.72 -9.47 5.10
C ASP A 370 -5.46 -10.60 4.09
N TYR A 371 -5.23 -11.81 4.58
CA TYR A 371 -4.92 -12.98 3.77
C TYR A 371 -6.12 -13.90 3.67
N THR A 372 -6.66 -14.03 2.47
CA THR A 372 -7.91 -14.70 2.13
C THR A 372 -7.66 -15.90 1.22
N ASN A 373 -8.42 -16.97 1.36
CA ASN A 373 -8.46 -18.06 0.40
C ASN A 373 -9.48 -17.76 -0.71
N PHE A 374 -9.12 -18.03 -1.96
CA PHE A 374 -9.94 -17.75 -3.11
C PHE A 374 -10.27 -19.01 -3.92
N ASP A 375 -11.56 -19.20 -4.24
CA ASP A 375 -12.05 -20.05 -5.30
C ASP A 375 -12.67 -19.14 -6.38
N MET A 376 -12.18 -19.21 -7.61
CA MET A 376 -12.57 -18.26 -8.67
C MET A 376 -13.03 -19.00 -9.93
N THR A 377 -14.19 -18.62 -10.44
CA THR A 377 -14.70 -19.06 -11.73
C THR A 377 -14.81 -17.84 -12.65
N PHE A 378 -14.12 -17.87 -13.76
CA PHE A 378 -14.20 -16.82 -14.76
C PHE A 378 -14.87 -17.32 -16.03
N ARG A 379 -15.81 -16.51 -16.57
CA ARG A 379 -16.42 -16.69 -17.89
C ARG A 379 -16.04 -15.51 -18.76
N ILE A 380 -15.24 -15.79 -19.78
CA ILE A 380 -14.69 -14.79 -20.70
C ILE A 380 -15.10 -15.09 -22.15
N PRO A 381 -15.00 -14.13 -23.07
CA PRO A 381 -15.33 -14.34 -24.46
C PRO A 381 -14.55 -15.49 -25.10
N LYS A 382 -15.21 -16.27 -25.92
CA LYS A 382 -14.63 -17.42 -26.62
C LYS A 382 -13.36 -17.04 -27.39
N GLY A 383 -12.37 -17.94 -27.31
CA GLY A 383 -11.09 -17.81 -28.01
C GLY A 383 -10.09 -16.88 -27.32
N MET A 384 -10.37 -16.43 -26.10
CA MET A 384 -9.45 -15.71 -25.26
C MET A 384 -8.84 -16.64 -24.19
N LYS A 385 -7.59 -16.40 -23.81
CA LYS A 385 -6.89 -17.09 -22.71
C LYS A 385 -7.00 -16.27 -21.42
N MET A 386 -7.02 -16.96 -20.28
CA MET A 386 -7.02 -16.38 -18.94
C MET A 386 -5.75 -16.75 -18.19
N ALA A 387 -5.12 -15.75 -17.56
CA ALA A 387 -4.14 -15.95 -16.51
C ALA A 387 -4.68 -15.29 -15.24
N ALA A 388 -4.67 -16.00 -14.11
CA ALA A 388 -5.21 -15.49 -12.85
C ALA A 388 -4.34 -15.91 -11.66
N THR A 389 -4.61 -15.31 -10.52
CA THR A 389 -4.02 -15.70 -9.23
C THR A 389 -4.34 -17.16 -8.91
N GLY A 390 -3.36 -17.86 -8.35
CA GLY A 390 -3.51 -19.28 -7.93
C GLY A 390 -3.28 -20.30 -9.04
N SER A 391 -3.74 -21.52 -8.80
CA SER A 391 -3.61 -22.66 -9.71
C SER A 391 -4.85 -22.86 -10.57
N LEU A 392 -4.66 -23.08 -11.88
CA LEU A 392 -5.73 -23.45 -12.80
C LEU A 392 -6.19 -24.89 -12.50
N LEU A 393 -7.45 -25.06 -12.09
CA LEU A 393 -8.06 -26.37 -11.81
C LEU A 393 -8.72 -26.98 -13.04
N SER A 394 -9.40 -26.17 -13.83
CA SER A 394 -10.04 -26.63 -15.06
C SER A 394 -10.25 -25.49 -16.06
N GLU A 395 -10.26 -25.87 -17.35
CA GLU A 395 -10.63 -25.01 -18.46
C GLU A 395 -11.60 -25.75 -19.36
N SER A 396 -12.69 -25.09 -19.73
CA SER A 396 -13.71 -25.65 -20.61
C SER A 396 -14.31 -24.56 -21.51
N ASN A 397 -15.05 -24.99 -22.54
CA ASN A 397 -15.76 -24.09 -23.43
C ASN A 397 -17.23 -24.52 -23.51
N ASP A 398 -18.14 -23.62 -23.14
CA ASP A 398 -19.58 -23.87 -23.17
C ASP A 398 -20.23 -23.57 -24.54
N GLY A 399 -19.42 -23.32 -25.58
CA GLY A 399 -19.83 -22.95 -26.93
C GLY A 399 -19.86 -21.44 -27.18
N SER A 400 -20.15 -20.63 -26.17
CA SER A 400 -20.20 -19.16 -26.24
C SER A 400 -19.04 -18.46 -25.48
N GLN A 401 -18.57 -19.07 -24.43
CA GLN A 401 -17.54 -18.52 -23.52
C GLN A 401 -16.48 -19.58 -23.21
N ASN A 402 -15.29 -19.12 -22.87
CA ASN A 402 -14.31 -19.92 -22.16
C ASN A 402 -14.57 -19.78 -20.65
N VAL A 403 -14.61 -20.92 -19.96
CA VAL A 403 -14.82 -21.00 -18.52
C VAL A 403 -13.57 -21.57 -17.88
N THR A 404 -12.96 -20.82 -16.94
CA THR A 404 -11.77 -21.27 -16.20
C THR A 404 -12.04 -21.24 -14.71
N VAL A 405 -11.54 -22.24 -14.00
CA VAL A 405 -11.68 -22.37 -12.55
C VAL A 405 -10.28 -22.32 -11.93
N TRP A 406 -10.10 -21.43 -11.00
CA TRP A 406 -8.83 -21.15 -10.31
C TRP A 406 -9.01 -21.26 -8.80
N ARG A 407 -7.94 -21.64 -8.10
CA ARG A 407 -7.90 -21.67 -6.63
C ARG A 407 -6.57 -21.13 -6.13
N SER A 408 -6.61 -20.29 -5.10
CA SER A 408 -5.40 -19.88 -4.40
C SER A 408 -4.73 -21.08 -3.72
N ASP A 409 -3.41 -21.20 -3.86
CA ASP A 409 -2.65 -22.30 -3.27
C ASP A 409 -2.50 -22.14 -1.74
N ILE A 410 -2.50 -20.90 -1.30
CA ILE A 410 -2.46 -20.45 0.11
C ILE A 410 -3.38 -19.27 0.27
N ALA A 411 -3.63 -18.82 1.50
CA ALA A 411 -4.24 -17.53 1.76
C ALA A 411 -3.37 -16.42 1.18
N GLN A 412 -3.97 -15.45 0.51
CA GLN A 412 -3.30 -14.41 -0.29
C GLN A 412 -3.94 -13.05 -0.06
N PRO A 413 -3.19 -11.94 -0.18
CA PRO A 413 -3.71 -10.61 0.14
C PRO A 413 -4.75 -10.11 -0.87
N LEU A 414 -4.72 -10.62 -2.09
CA LEU A 414 -5.61 -10.19 -3.17
C LEU A 414 -5.67 -11.22 -4.30
N ALA A 415 -6.69 -11.10 -5.16
CA ALA A 415 -6.86 -11.90 -6.36
C ALA A 415 -6.88 -11.02 -7.61
N GLY A 416 -6.18 -11.44 -8.65
CA GLY A 416 -6.10 -10.75 -9.92
C GLY A 416 -6.22 -11.65 -11.12
N PHE A 417 -6.40 -11.05 -12.28
CA PHE A 417 -6.47 -11.76 -13.53
C PHE A 417 -6.05 -10.89 -14.73
N GLN A 418 -5.69 -11.54 -15.80
CA GLN A 418 -5.60 -10.94 -17.14
C GLN A 418 -6.14 -11.93 -18.15
N PHE A 419 -6.88 -11.46 -19.15
CA PHE A 419 -7.32 -12.30 -20.24
C PHE A 419 -7.26 -11.55 -21.58
N GLY A 420 -7.17 -12.33 -22.66
CA GLY A 420 -7.10 -11.73 -23.98
C GLY A 420 -6.79 -12.73 -25.08
N ARG A 421 -6.57 -12.20 -26.28
CA ARG A 421 -6.02 -12.96 -27.40
C ARG A 421 -4.52 -13.08 -27.24
N MET A 422 -4.09 -14.10 -26.53
CA MET A 422 -2.70 -14.25 -26.11
C MET A 422 -2.12 -15.57 -26.60
N LYS A 423 -0.83 -15.53 -26.95
CA LYS A 423 0.03 -16.70 -27.02
C LYS A 423 0.68 -16.95 -25.67
N GLU A 424 0.94 -18.20 -25.38
CA GLU A 424 1.57 -18.67 -24.16
C GLU A 424 2.85 -19.44 -24.51
N GLU A 425 3.90 -19.19 -23.76
CA GLU A 425 5.17 -19.93 -23.81
C GLU A 425 5.59 -20.26 -22.38
N ASP A 426 5.81 -21.55 -22.14
CA ASP A 426 6.14 -22.08 -20.82
C ASP A 426 7.62 -22.41 -20.68
N ALA A 427 8.14 -22.23 -19.50
CA ALA A 427 9.48 -22.69 -19.14
C ALA A 427 9.49 -23.30 -17.73
N LYS A 428 9.94 -24.54 -17.62
CA LYS A 428 9.98 -25.28 -16.37
C LYS A 428 11.38 -25.28 -15.77
N LEU A 429 11.48 -24.88 -14.48
CA LEU A 429 12.67 -25.12 -13.66
C LEU A 429 12.57 -26.50 -13.01
N THR A 430 13.70 -27.14 -12.82
CA THR A 430 13.80 -28.42 -12.13
C THR A 430 14.23 -28.28 -10.67
N SER A 431 14.89 -27.17 -10.35
CA SER A 431 15.33 -26.83 -8.99
C SER A 431 15.31 -25.31 -8.81
N PRO A 432 14.27 -24.74 -8.17
CA PRO A 432 13.07 -25.43 -7.66
C PRO A 432 12.20 -26.05 -8.78
N ASP A 433 11.32 -27.01 -8.44
CA ASP A 433 10.27 -27.47 -9.36
C ASP A 433 9.22 -26.35 -9.50
N PHE A 434 9.33 -25.55 -10.56
CA PHE A 434 8.54 -24.34 -10.74
C PHE A 434 8.25 -24.08 -12.22
N LEU A 435 7.04 -23.63 -12.54
CA LEU A 435 6.63 -23.31 -13.90
C LEU A 435 6.52 -21.78 -14.04
N VAL A 436 7.21 -21.21 -15.02
CA VAL A 436 6.99 -19.83 -15.45
C VAL A 436 6.29 -19.85 -16.80
N ALA A 437 5.15 -19.19 -16.91
CA ALA A 437 4.40 -19.07 -18.16
C ALA A 437 4.36 -17.60 -18.59
N ALA A 438 4.81 -17.30 -19.81
CA ALA A 438 4.73 -15.97 -20.39
C ALA A 438 3.55 -15.88 -21.37
N TYR A 439 2.80 -14.79 -21.29
CA TYR A 439 1.68 -14.49 -22.16
C TYR A 439 1.96 -13.20 -22.90
N ALA A 440 1.81 -13.22 -24.22
CA ALA A 440 1.91 -12.02 -25.04
C ALA A 440 0.69 -11.88 -25.95
N ASN A 441 0.18 -10.67 -26.09
CA ASN A 441 -0.95 -10.37 -26.97
C ASN A 441 -0.58 -10.63 -28.43
N GLU A 442 -1.49 -11.28 -29.15
CA GLU A 442 -1.34 -11.56 -30.59
C GLU A 442 -1.31 -10.28 -31.42
N GLU A 443 -2.07 -9.29 -30.98
CA GLU A 443 -2.17 -8.00 -31.66
C GLU A 443 -1.44 -6.92 -30.82
N PRO A 444 -0.77 -5.95 -31.45
CA PRO A 444 -0.18 -4.83 -30.72
C PRO A 444 -1.25 -3.92 -30.13
N PRO A 445 -0.94 -3.11 -29.11
CA PRO A 445 -1.90 -2.18 -28.50
C PRO A 445 -2.29 -1.05 -29.47
N ASP A 446 -3.47 -0.48 -29.30
CA ASP A 446 -4.03 0.55 -30.19
C ASP A 446 -3.14 1.78 -30.35
N TRP A 447 -2.35 2.15 -29.33
CA TRP A 447 -1.41 3.26 -29.43
C TRP A 447 -0.25 2.95 -30.39
N ALA A 448 0.14 1.69 -30.58
CA ALA A 448 1.18 1.27 -31.49
C ALA A 448 0.79 1.50 -32.96
N ASP A 449 -0.52 1.40 -33.28
CA ASP A 449 -1.04 1.70 -34.61
C ASP A 449 -0.87 3.17 -35.01
N LYS A 450 -0.91 4.08 -34.05
CA LYS A 450 -0.65 5.52 -34.27
C LYS A 450 0.80 5.80 -34.67
N LEU A 451 1.72 4.92 -34.31
CA LEU A 451 3.15 5.01 -34.62
C LEU A 451 3.50 4.37 -35.98
N ARG A 452 2.59 3.58 -36.56
CA ARG A 452 2.80 2.86 -37.85
C ARG A 452 2.93 3.77 -39.08
N GLY A 453 2.71 5.07 -38.96
CA GLY A 453 2.91 6.05 -40.09
C GLY A 453 4.39 6.21 -40.51
N GLY A 454 5.32 5.51 -39.90
CA GLY A 454 6.74 5.47 -40.22
C GLY A 454 7.26 4.04 -40.25
N THR A 455 8.45 3.86 -40.64
CA THR A 455 9.20 2.61 -40.92
C THR A 455 9.28 1.56 -39.80
N MET A 456 8.40 1.58 -38.80
CA MET A 456 8.37 0.61 -37.70
C MET A 456 7.81 -0.72 -38.19
N GLY A 457 8.58 -1.78 -37.99
CA GLY A 457 8.19 -3.16 -38.28
C GLY A 457 7.04 -3.66 -37.38
N ASN A 458 6.82 -4.96 -37.39
CA ASN A 458 5.82 -5.61 -36.58
C ASN A 458 6.12 -5.41 -35.07
N LEU A 459 5.28 -4.67 -34.35
CA LEU A 459 5.35 -4.44 -32.90
C LEU A 459 4.72 -5.59 -32.09
N SER A 460 4.52 -6.79 -32.70
CA SER A 460 4.06 -7.96 -31.97
C SER A 460 5.10 -8.44 -30.96
N THR A 461 4.69 -8.57 -29.72
CA THR A 461 5.53 -9.03 -28.61
C THR A 461 5.61 -10.57 -28.52
N VAL A 462 4.83 -11.30 -29.30
CA VAL A 462 4.77 -12.79 -29.28
C VAL A 462 6.15 -13.41 -29.53
N SER A 463 6.92 -12.87 -30.47
CA SER A 463 8.28 -13.37 -30.78
C SER A 463 9.33 -12.97 -29.72
N MET A 464 8.98 -12.10 -28.79
CA MET A 464 9.90 -11.50 -27.80
C MET A 464 9.65 -12.02 -26.38
N MET A 465 8.76 -12.98 -26.17
CA MET A 465 8.46 -13.55 -24.85
C MET A 465 9.64 -14.22 -24.17
N LYS A 466 10.63 -14.68 -24.92
CA LYS A 466 11.76 -15.44 -24.37
C LYS A 466 12.62 -14.66 -23.39
N GLN A 467 12.80 -13.37 -23.60
CA GLN A 467 13.60 -12.54 -22.70
C GLN A 467 12.96 -12.43 -21.32
N PRO A 468 11.75 -11.87 -21.14
CA PRO A 468 11.13 -11.78 -19.81
C PRO A 468 10.90 -13.15 -19.16
N LEU A 469 10.64 -14.19 -19.97
CA LEU A 469 10.54 -15.56 -19.47
C LEU A 469 11.86 -16.04 -18.86
N SER A 470 12.99 -15.82 -19.54
CA SER A 470 14.33 -16.22 -19.06
C SER A 470 14.75 -15.40 -17.84
N GLU A 471 14.46 -14.10 -17.82
CA GLU A 471 14.73 -13.24 -16.68
C GLU A 471 13.94 -13.70 -15.44
N ALA A 472 12.65 -13.98 -15.60
CA ALA A 472 11.80 -14.46 -14.51
C ALA A 472 12.26 -15.84 -14.01
N GLN A 473 12.63 -16.77 -14.90
CA GLN A 473 13.18 -18.06 -14.48
C GLN A 473 14.47 -17.90 -13.66
N TYR A 474 15.39 -17.06 -14.14
CA TYR A 474 16.63 -16.80 -13.42
C TYR A 474 16.36 -16.18 -12.05
N ALA A 475 15.45 -15.18 -11.98
CA ALA A 475 15.06 -14.53 -10.74
C ALA A 475 14.45 -15.52 -9.73
N ILE A 476 13.52 -16.38 -10.17
CA ILE A 476 12.93 -17.43 -9.31
C ILE A 476 14.00 -18.36 -8.73
N GLY A 477 14.96 -18.80 -9.56
CA GLY A 477 16.06 -19.66 -9.09
C GLY A 477 16.97 -18.95 -8.08
N LEU A 478 17.38 -17.71 -8.39
CA LEU A 478 18.22 -16.89 -7.53
C LEU A 478 17.54 -16.60 -6.18
N TYR A 479 16.30 -16.12 -6.21
CA TYR A 479 15.58 -15.70 -5.02
C TYR A 479 15.18 -16.89 -4.15
N THR A 480 14.86 -18.04 -4.72
CA THR A 480 14.69 -19.27 -3.95
C THR A 480 15.95 -19.62 -3.14
N GLY A 481 17.15 -19.39 -3.71
CA GLY A 481 18.41 -19.58 -3.00
C GLY A 481 18.68 -18.58 -1.88
N TYR A 482 18.11 -17.37 -1.97
CA TYR A 482 18.26 -16.34 -0.95
C TYR A 482 17.15 -16.38 0.10
N PHE A 483 15.90 -16.55 -0.33
CA PHE A 483 14.71 -16.30 0.51
C PHE A 483 13.92 -17.57 0.82
N GLY A 484 14.30 -18.71 0.24
CA GLY A 484 13.57 -19.97 0.34
C GLY A 484 12.52 -20.15 -0.76
N PRO A 485 11.90 -21.33 -0.85
CA PRO A 485 10.94 -21.66 -1.89
C PRO A 485 9.62 -20.89 -1.70
N LEU A 486 9.01 -20.51 -2.83
CA LEU A 486 7.63 -20.02 -2.83
C LEU A 486 6.65 -21.16 -2.45
N PRO A 487 5.54 -20.82 -1.78
CA PRO A 487 4.52 -21.81 -1.38
C PRO A 487 3.66 -22.31 -2.55
N PHE A 488 3.78 -21.70 -3.73
CA PHE A 488 3.12 -22.10 -4.98
C PHE A 488 4.17 -22.44 -6.05
N LYS A 489 3.73 -23.01 -7.17
CA LYS A 489 4.65 -23.59 -8.17
C LYS A 489 4.49 -23.02 -9.57
N ARG A 490 3.74 -21.94 -9.71
CA ARG A 490 3.51 -21.28 -11.00
C ARG A 490 3.56 -19.76 -10.87
N LEU A 491 4.17 -19.13 -11.85
CA LEU A 491 4.13 -17.68 -12.07
C LEU A 491 3.71 -17.39 -13.50
N ASN A 492 2.69 -16.59 -13.68
CA ASN A 492 2.22 -16.09 -14.96
C ASN A 492 2.81 -14.69 -15.19
N ILE A 493 3.54 -14.51 -16.27
CA ILE A 493 4.05 -13.22 -16.74
C ILE A 493 3.15 -12.74 -17.87
N THR A 494 2.51 -11.62 -17.71
CA THR A 494 1.60 -11.03 -18.67
C THR A 494 2.01 -9.60 -19.04
N GLN A 495 1.28 -8.95 -19.91
CA GLN A 495 1.60 -7.63 -20.44
C GLN A 495 0.52 -6.61 -20.08
N GLN A 496 0.91 -5.48 -19.53
CA GLN A 496 0.09 -4.28 -19.54
C GLN A 496 0.55 -3.33 -20.65
N THR A 497 -0.34 -2.48 -21.12
CA THR A 497 -0.06 -1.58 -22.25
C THR A 497 0.77 -0.35 -21.88
N ALA A 498 0.86 0.00 -20.59
CA ALA A 498 1.74 1.05 -20.11
C ALA A 498 3.23 0.63 -20.22
N CYS A 499 4.11 1.62 -20.41
CA CYS A 499 5.57 1.40 -20.49
C CYS A 499 6.32 1.86 -19.23
N THR A 500 5.63 2.38 -18.21
CA THR A 500 6.26 3.14 -17.12
C THR A 500 6.27 2.43 -15.77
N TYR A 501 5.52 1.34 -15.61
CA TYR A 501 5.48 0.57 -14.36
C TYR A 501 5.11 -0.89 -14.62
N GLY A 502 5.54 -1.79 -13.72
CA GLY A 502 5.05 -3.15 -13.59
C GLY A 502 4.01 -3.27 -12.49
N GLN A 503 3.41 -4.43 -12.35
CA GLN A 503 2.50 -4.76 -11.26
C GLN A 503 2.59 -6.24 -10.94
N SER A 504 2.70 -6.56 -9.66
CA SER A 504 2.77 -7.95 -9.20
C SER A 504 1.56 -8.31 -8.33
N TRP A 505 0.96 -9.47 -8.61
CA TRP A 505 -0.11 -10.09 -7.86
C TRP A 505 0.29 -11.54 -7.56
N PRO A 506 -0.32 -12.21 -6.60
CA PRO A 506 0.07 -13.58 -6.28
C PRO A 506 0.00 -14.52 -7.49
N GLY A 507 1.15 -15.06 -7.90
CA GLY A 507 1.26 -15.93 -9.06
C GLY A 507 1.03 -15.25 -10.43
N LEU A 508 0.94 -13.91 -10.46
CA LEU A 508 0.64 -13.14 -11.67
C LEU A 508 1.41 -11.83 -11.69
N VAL A 509 2.23 -11.62 -12.69
CA VAL A 509 3.00 -10.39 -12.92
C VAL A 509 2.56 -9.75 -14.22
N TRP A 510 2.27 -8.45 -14.18
CA TRP A 510 2.05 -7.62 -15.36
C TRP A 510 3.28 -6.78 -15.63
N LEU A 511 4.01 -7.14 -16.66
CA LEU A 511 5.14 -6.33 -17.09
C LEU A 511 4.69 -5.22 -18.04
N PRO A 512 5.36 -4.05 -18.02
CA PRO A 512 5.17 -3.05 -19.06
C PRO A 512 5.43 -3.71 -20.43
N ILE A 513 4.56 -3.48 -21.43
CA ILE A 513 4.72 -4.07 -22.75
C ILE A 513 6.09 -3.77 -23.36
N CYS A 514 6.65 -2.61 -23.00
CA CYS A 514 7.97 -2.18 -23.47
C CYS A 514 9.13 -3.04 -22.94
N SER A 515 8.93 -3.82 -21.86
CA SER A 515 9.92 -4.81 -21.38
C SER A 515 10.08 -5.96 -22.34
N PHE A 516 9.09 -6.24 -23.17
CA PHE A 516 9.15 -7.27 -24.19
C PHE A 516 9.89 -6.81 -25.46
N TYR A 517 10.02 -5.51 -25.71
CA TYR A 517 10.71 -5.00 -26.88
C TYR A 517 12.23 -5.03 -26.69
N ASP A 518 12.94 -5.36 -27.77
CA ASP A 518 14.39 -5.25 -27.78
C ASP A 518 14.86 -3.78 -27.73
N VAL A 519 16.16 -3.59 -27.51
CA VAL A 519 16.77 -2.26 -27.39
C VAL A 519 16.51 -1.39 -28.62
N THR A 520 16.51 -1.99 -29.84
CA THR A 520 16.29 -1.25 -31.08
C THR A 520 14.87 -0.70 -31.16
N VAL A 521 13.89 -1.52 -30.81
CA VAL A 521 12.47 -1.09 -30.80
C VAL A 521 12.24 -0.04 -29.70
N ARG A 522 12.79 -0.23 -28.51
CA ARG A 522 12.72 0.78 -27.45
C ARG A 522 13.31 2.12 -27.86
N HIS A 523 14.48 2.08 -28.52
CA HIS A 523 15.11 3.28 -29.08
C HIS A 523 14.20 4.00 -30.09
N GLN A 524 13.63 3.25 -31.03
CA GLN A 524 12.70 3.82 -32.03
C GLN A 524 11.42 4.41 -31.41
N LEU A 525 11.00 3.91 -30.26
CA LEU A 525 9.87 4.42 -29.50
C LEU A 525 10.22 5.65 -28.62
N GLY A 526 11.47 6.11 -28.66
CA GLY A 526 11.95 7.19 -27.81
C GLY A 526 12.04 6.80 -26.33
N LEU A 527 12.08 5.50 -26.05
CA LEU A 527 12.23 4.91 -24.72
C LEU A 527 13.70 4.53 -24.45
N ASP A 528 14.58 5.06 -25.27
CA ASP A 528 16.02 4.87 -25.13
C ASP A 528 16.55 5.78 -24.02
N PHE A 529 16.45 5.25 -22.85
CA PHE A 529 17.23 5.69 -21.73
C PHE A 529 18.47 4.77 -21.73
N SER A 530 19.45 5.05 -22.55
CA SER A 530 20.58 4.16 -22.88
C SER A 530 21.35 3.64 -21.66
N ASP A 531 21.24 4.35 -20.52
CA ASP A 531 21.80 3.98 -19.23
C ASP A 531 20.71 3.69 -18.19
N ASN A 532 19.42 3.64 -18.59
CA ASN A 532 18.34 3.44 -17.63
C ASN A 532 18.35 2.00 -17.13
N ILE A 533 18.69 1.89 -15.86
CA ILE A 533 18.69 0.63 -15.12
C ILE A 533 17.30 0.00 -15.05
N TYR A 534 16.24 0.81 -15.16
CA TYR A 534 14.84 0.37 -15.08
C TYR A 534 14.53 -0.88 -15.92
N TRP A 535 14.97 -0.92 -17.19
CA TRP A 535 14.72 -2.06 -18.07
C TRP A 535 15.48 -3.33 -17.69
N LYS A 536 16.50 -3.20 -16.82
CA LYS A 536 17.26 -4.34 -16.29
C LYS A 536 16.68 -4.86 -14.98
N VAL A 537 15.91 -4.03 -14.28
CA VAL A 537 15.40 -4.34 -12.93
C VAL A 537 13.92 -4.62 -12.88
N VAL A 538 13.10 -4.11 -13.81
CA VAL A 538 11.64 -4.22 -13.71
C VAL A 538 11.15 -5.67 -13.63
N THR A 539 11.63 -6.57 -14.47
CA THR A 539 11.26 -8.00 -14.42
C THR A 539 11.66 -8.65 -13.09
N PRO A 540 12.94 -8.59 -12.66
CA PRO A 540 13.33 -9.19 -11.38
C PRO A 540 12.71 -8.51 -10.15
N HIS A 541 12.40 -7.21 -10.19
CA HIS A 541 11.65 -6.51 -9.17
C HIS A 541 10.23 -7.09 -9.02
N GLU A 542 9.48 -7.18 -10.11
CA GLU A 542 8.12 -7.72 -10.08
C GLU A 542 8.08 -9.20 -9.68
N VAL A 543 9.09 -9.97 -10.05
CA VAL A 543 9.23 -11.37 -9.59
C VAL A 543 9.54 -11.43 -8.10
N ALA A 544 10.33 -10.50 -7.56
CA ALA A 544 10.66 -10.47 -6.13
C ALA A 544 9.44 -10.20 -5.25
N HIS A 545 8.45 -9.47 -5.76
CA HIS A 545 7.18 -9.28 -5.06
C HIS A 545 6.44 -10.59 -4.77
N GLN A 546 6.75 -11.70 -5.46
CA GLN A 546 6.17 -12.99 -5.09
C GLN A 546 6.56 -13.42 -3.67
N TRP A 547 7.72 -12.95 -3.15
CA TRP A 547 8.11 -13.05 -1.74
C TRP A 547 7.62 -11.84 -0.94
N TRP A 548 7.89 -10.61 -1.43
CA TRP A 548 7.72 -9.34 -0.72
C TRP A 548 6.43 -8.64 -1.12
N GLY A 549 5.43 -8.72 -0.27
CA GLY A 549 4.06 -8.23 -0.53
C GLY A 549 3.05 -9.34 -0.78
N GLN A 550 3.45 -10.46 -1.44
CA GLN A 550 2.52 -11.55 -1.76
C GLN A 550 2.64 -12.73 -0.78
N THR A 551 3.84 -13.31 -0.59
CA THR A 551 4.03 -14.39 0.39
C THR A 551 4.15 -13.82 1.81
N VAL A 552 5.00 -12.82 2.02
CA VAL A 552 5.08 -12.04 3.24
C VAL A 552 4.50 -10.66 2.95
N GLY A 553 3.34 -10.36 3.51
CA GLY A 553 2.69 -9.07 3.37
C GLY A 553 3.26 -8.01 4.31
N PHE A 554 2.65 -6.85 4.27
CA PHE A 554 2.94 -5.76 5.19
C PHE A 554 1.62 -5.25 5.81
N GLU A 555 1.68 -4.93 7.10
CA GLU A 555 0.47 -4.68 7.89
C GLU A 555 -0.17 -3.34 7.57
N SER A 556 0.66 -2.33 7.28
CA SER A 556 0.18 -0.98 7.00
C SER A 556 1.06 -0.26 5.98
N TYR A 557 0.64 0.93 5.55
CA TYR A 557 1.47 1.78 4.68
C TYR A 557 2.85 2.09 5.31
N ARG A 558 2.98 2.03 6.63
CA ARG A 558 4.25 2.23 7.34
C ARG A 558 5.24 1.11 7.11
N ASP A 559 4.75 -0.07 6.76
CA ASP A 559 5.54 -1.28 6.55
C ASP A 559 5.77 -1.58 5.06
N GLN A 560 5.13 -0.82 4.16
CA GLN A 560 5.20 -1.02 2.70
C GLN A 560 6.64 -0.98 2.15
N TRP A 561 7.56 -0.30 2.81
CA TRP A 561 8.97 -0.29 2.42
C TRP A 561 9.61 -1.69 2.41
N MET A 562 9.08 -2.64 3.20
CA MET A 562 9.50 -4.04 3.18
C MET A 562 9.02 -4.81 1.94
N SER A 563 8.00 -4.31 1.26
CA SER A 563 7.61 -4.85 -0.06
C SER A 563 8.47 -4.24 -1.16
N GLU A 564 8.35 -2.95 -1.37
CA GLU A 564 8.98 -2.25 -2.50
C GLU A 564 10.51 -2.17 -2.38
N GLY A 565 11.02 -1.80 -1.20
CA GLY A 565 12.46 -1.74 -0.96
C GLY A 565 13.12 -3.12 -1.01
N PHE A 566 12.44 -4.17 -0.54
CA PHE A 566 12.97 -5.53 -0.64
C PHE A 566 12.94 -6.06 -2.07
N ALA A 567 11.96 -5.64 -2.87
CA ALA A 567 11.92 -5.97 -4.30
C ALA A 567 13.08 -5.29 -5.07
N ASP A 568 13.33 -4.01 -4.82
CA ASP A 568 14.47 -3.27 -5.39
C ASP A 568 15.81 -3.87 -4.96
N PHE A 569 15.96 -4.17 -3.67
CA PHE A 569 17.13 -4.88 -3.17
C PHE A 569 17.34 -6.23 -3.90
N SER A 570 16.27 -6.99 -4.07
CA SER A 570 16.32 -8.28 -4.79
C SER A 570 16.73 -8.12 -6.25
N ALA A 571 16.26 -7.05 -6.91
CA ALA A 571 16.69 -6.72 -8.27
C ALA A 571 18.19 -6.38 -8.33
N SER A 572 18.77 -5.78 -7.27
CA SER A 572 20.24 -5.58 -7.20
C SER A 572 21.02 -6.89 -7.16
N LEU A 573 20.51 -7.91 -6.45
CA LEU A 573 21.10 -9.27 -6.46
C LEU A 573 21.06 -9.90 -7.86
N PHE A 574 19.94 -9.69 -8.56
CA PHE A 574 19.80 -10.14 -9.94
C PHE A 574 20.84 -9.47 -10.85
N LEU A 575 21.02 -8.16 -10.76
CA LEU A 575 22.05 -7.45 -11.53
C LEU A 575 23.45 -8.00 -11.26
N GLN A 576 23.78 -8.22 -9.99
CA GLN A 576 25.07 -8.76 -9.59
C GLN A 576 25.34 -10.14 -10.18
N SER A 577 24.29 -10.98 -10.29
CA SER A 577 24.40 -12.38 -10.65
C SER A 577 24.19 -12.67 -12.15
N ALA A 578 23.20 -12.03 -12.79
CA ALA A 578 22.77 -12.35 -14.14
C ALA A 578 23.68 -11.81 -15.26
N TYR A 579 24.40 -10.72 -15.00
CA TYR A 579 25.19 -10.02 -16.02
C TYR A 579 26.66 -10.51 -16.13
N GLY A 580 26.99 -11.63 -15.52
CA GLY A 580 28.31 -12.28 -15.65
C GLY A 580 29.45 -11.33 -15.27
N LYS A 581 30.40 -11.08 -16.19
CA LYS A 581 31.55 -10.19 -15.93
C LYS A 581 31.15 -8.72 -15.64
N ASN A 582 30.00 -8.28 -16.11
CA ASN A 582 29.51 -6.93 -15.90
C ASN A 582 28.65 -6.82 -14.65
N GLY A 583 28.27 -7.93 -14.03
CA GLY A 583 27.33 -7.94 -12.90
C GLY A 583 27.76 -7.04 -11.74
N GLN A 584 29.06 -7.05 -11.41
CA GLN A 584 29.58 -6.16 -10.36
C GLN A 584 29.44 -4.67 -10.72
N LYS A 585 29.66 -4.31 -11.97
CA LYS A 585 29.50 -2.93 -12.44
C LYS A 585 28.04 -2.50 -12.40
N GLU A 586 27.12 -3.35 -12.88
CA GLU A 586 25.67 -3.07 -12.85
C GLU A 586 25.16 -2.93 -11.42
N PHE A 587 25.65 -3.76 -10.50
CA PHE A 587 25.33 -3.67 -9.07
C PHE A 587 25.79 -2.34 -8.44
N LEU A 588 27.04 -1.91 -8.72
CA LEU A 588 27.55 -0.65 -8.21
C LEU A 588 26.81 0.56 -8.81
N ASN A 589 26.49 0.52 -10.10
CA ASN A 589 25.70 1.56 -10.74
C ASN A 589 24.31 1.68 -10.12
N PHE A 590 23.67 0.56 -9.81
CA PHE A 590 22.37 0.55 -9.15
C PHE A 590 22.43 1.28 -7.80
N TRP A 591 23.36 0.91 -6.92
CA TRP A 591 23.47 1.53 -5.59
C TRP A 591 23.90 2.98 -5.64
N ASP A 592 24.71 3.39 -6.62
CA ASP A 592 25.04 4.80 -6.83
C ASP A 592 23.84 5.64 -7.26
N GLU A 593 22.97 5.10 -8.14
CA GLU A 593 21.71 5.77 -8.52
C GLU A 593 20.74 5.86 -7.34
N GLU A 594 20.57 4.78 -6.58
CA GLU A 594 19.73 4.77 -5.38
C GLU A 594 20.22 5.79 -4.33
N ARG A 595 21.53 5.85 -4.08
CA ARG A 595 22.15 6.84 -3.19
C ARG A 595 21.91 8.27 -3.67
N LYS A 596 22.11 8.55 -4.96
CA LYS A 596 21.86 9.87 -5.54
C LYS A 596 20.40 10.29 -5.37
N SER A 597 19.47 9.39 -5.66
CA SER A 597 18.03 9.63 -5.51
C SER A 597 17.65 10.06 -4.09
N LEU A 598 18.37 9.59 -3.07
CA LEU A 598 18.15 9.93 -1.66
C LEU A 598 18.90 11.18 -1.22
N THR A 599 20.11 11.42 -1.72
CA THR A 599 21.05 12.41 -1.18
C THR A 599 21.18 13.68 -2.01
N GLU A 600 20.80 13.65 -3.29
CA GLU A 600 20.76 14.83 -4.14
C GLU A 600 19.49 15.65 -3.90
N ARG A 601 19.57 16.96 -4.13
CA ARG A 601 18.42 17.85 -4.00
C ARG A 601 17.57 17.76 -5.25
N ASN A 602 16.26 17.55 -5.05
CA ASN A 602 15.28 17.60 -6.12
C ASN A 602 15.02 19.06 -6.56
N ALA A 603 14.16 19.26 -7.57
CA ALA A 603 13.80 20.56 -8.11
C ALA A 603 13.19 21.50 -7.04
N ASP A 604 12.57 20.96 -6.01
CA ASP A 604 11.98 21.71 -4.90
C ASP A 604 12.99 22.02 -3.78
N GLY A 605 14.26 21.60 -3.94
CA GLY A 605 15.36 21.86 -3.03
C GLY A 605 15.47 20.90 -1.85
N PHE A 606 14.71 19.81 -1.81
CA PHE A 606 14.75 18.78 -0.77
C PHE A 606 15.63 17.60 -1.17
N ARG A 607 16.37 17.04 -0.21
CA ARG A 607 16.89 15.68 -0.29
C ARG A 607 15.81 14.75 0.26
N ALA A 608 15.58 13.61 -0.40
CA ALA A 608 14.57 12.67 0.05
C ALA A 608 14.82 12.19 1.48
N ILE A 609 16.08 11.91 1.82
CA ILE A 609 16.48 11.44 3.15
C ILE A 609 16.11 12.43 4.28
N ASP A 610 16.04 13.73 4.02
CA ASP A 610 15.75 14.76 5.04
C ASP A 610 14.25 14.90 5.31
N VAL A 611 13.39 14.32 4.46
CA VAL A 611 11.95 14.59 4.53
C VAL A 611 11.29 13.82 5.67
N GLY A 612 11.70 12.59 5.91
CA GLY A 612 11.15 11.81 6.99
C GLY A 612 11.68 10.37 7.05
N PRO A 613 11.23 9.61 8.04
CA PRO A 613 11.52 8.19 8.14
C PRO A 613 10.90 7.39 6.98
N VAL A 614 11.46 6.19 6.71
CA VAL A 614 10.92 5.30 5.68
C VAL A 614 9.48 4.87 6.00
N THR A 615 9.15 4.77 7.28
CA THR A 615 7.83 4.41 7.78
C THR A 615 6.74 5.47 7.53
N MET A 616 7.09 6.69 7.15
CA MET A 616 6.08 7.66 6.69
C MET A 616 5.57 7.33 5.29
N GLY A 617 6.31 6.55 4.50
CA GLY A 617 5.86 6.12 3.20
C GLY A 617 5.40 7.26 2.28
N TYR A 618 4.34 7.03 1.53
CA TYR A 618 3.76 8.04 0.62
C TYR A 618 3.21 9.28 1.33
N ARG A 619 2.93 9.22 2.63
CA ARG A 619 2.56 10.40 3.42
C ARG A 619 3.62 11.49 3.45
N SER A 620 4.88 11.15 3.19
CA SER A 620 5.97 12.12 3.02
C SER A 620 5.77 13.03 1.82
N SER A 621 4.94 12.61 0.84
CA SER A 621 4.56 13.38 -0.34
C SER A 621 3.43 14.34 0.00
N ASN A 622 3.65 15.62 -0.24
CA ASN A 622 2.65 16.67 -0.03
C ASN A 622 2.94 17.88 -0.93
N SER A 623 2.13 18.93 -0.81
CA SER A 623 2.28 20.16 -1.61
C SER A 623 3.64 20.89 -1.44
N LYS A 624 4.46 20.52 -0.47
CA LYS A 624 5.78 21.10 -0.21
C LYS A 624 6.94 20.20 -0.63
N THR A 625 6.72 18.91 -0.61
CA THR A 625 7.78 17.90 -0.84
C THR A 625 7.65 17.17 -2.18
N GLY A 626 6.55 17.41 -2.94
CA GLY A 626 6.28 16.72 -4.19
C GLY A 626 6.09 15.21 -3.98
N ASN A 627 6.43 14.39 -4.95
CA ASN A 627 6.31 12.92 -4.88
C ASN A 627 7.54 12.25 -4.22
N ILE A 628 7.96 12.73 -3.07
CA ILE A 628 9.19 12.26 -2.42
C ILE A 628 9.02 10.91 -1.71
N GLY A 629 7.79 10.53 -1.38
CA GLY A 629 7.50 9.30 -0.64
C GLY A 629 8.00 8.04 -1.36
N SER A 630 7.94 8.02 -2.69
CA SER A 630 8.49 6.92 -3.49
C SER A 630 9.98 6.71 -3.23
N HIS A 631 10.79 7.77 -3.16
CA HIS A 631 12.22 7.66 -2.85
C HIS A 631 12.51 7.11 -1.44
N LEU A 632 11.59 7.26 -0.50
CA LEU A 632 11.72 6.66 0.82
C LEU A 632 11.35 5.18 0.81
N ILE A 633 10.27 4.82 0.14
CA ILE A 633 9.80 3.42 0.12
C ILE A 633 10.75 2.53 -0.68
N TYR A 634 11.15 2.93 -1.89
CA TYR A 634 11.99 2.15 -2.81
C TYR A 634 13.48 2.25 -2.45
N PRO A 635 14.20 3.35 -2.76
CA PRO A 635 15.63 3.44 -2.54
C PRO A 635 16.05 3.29 -1.08
N LYS A 636 15.41 4.02 -0.15
CA LYS A 636 15.79 3.94 1.27
C LYS A 636 15.46 2.58 1.86
N GLY A 637 14.29 2.01 1.51
CA GLY A 637 13.89 0.66 1.89
C GLY A 637 14.91 -0.38 1.42
N ALA A 638 15.33 -0.29 0.15
CA ALA A 638 16.37 -1.17 -0.41
C ALA A 638 17.70 -1.03 0.32
N TYR A 639 18.13 0.21 0.62
CA TYR A 639 19.36 0.47 1.37
C TYR A 639 19.36 -0.10 2.77
N ILE A 640 18.23 -0.02 3.48
CA ILE A 640 18.11 -0.60 4.82
C ILE A 640 18.40 -2.11 4.78
N LEU A 641 17.81 -2.82 3.82
CA LEU A 641 18.04 -4.26 3.67
C LEU A 641 19.46 -4.56 3.20
N HIS A 642 20.01 -3.74 2.31
CA HIS A 642 21.39 -3.86 1.86
C HIS A 642 22.39 -3.68 3.01
N MET A 643 22.20 -2.67 3.86
CA MET A 643 23.02 -2.46 5.06
C MET A 643 22.97 -3.66 6.00
N VAL A 644 21.78 -4.25 6.22
CA VAL A 644 21.63 -5.48 7.03
C VAL A 644 22.40 -6.64 6.40
N ARG A 645 22.26 -6.84 5.07
CA ARG A 645 23.04 -7.86 4.32
C ARG A 645 24.53 -7.67 4.55
N MET A 646 25.03 -6.44 4.36
CA MET A 646 26.44 -6.15 4.43
C MET A 646 27.00 -6.22 5.86
N MET A 647 26.21 -5.97 6.89
CA MET A 647 26.61 -6.21 8.28
C MET A 647 26.73 -7.70 8.61
N LEU A 648 25.92 -8.55 7.97
CA LEU A 648 25.92 -10.00 8.16
C LEU A 648 26.95 -10.71 7.27
N TRP A 649 27.36 -10.10 6.16
CA TRP A 649 28.32 -10.67 5.23
C TRP A 649 29.70 -10.86 5.87
N ASP A 650 30.35 -11.99 5.61
CA ASP A 650 31.74 -12.20 5.99
C ASP A 650 32.51 -12.92 4.85
N ARG A 651 33.83 -12.99 5.01
CA ARG A 651 34.70 -13.56 3.96
C ARG A 651 34.61 -15.07 3.83
N GLN A 652 34.25 -15.76 4.89
CA GLN A 652 34.27 -17.21 4.95
C GLN A 652 33.00 -17.77 4.32
N ASP A 653 31.87 -17.22 4.71
CA ASP A 653 30.54 -17.75 4.40
C ASP A 653 29.75 -16.89 3.40
N GLY A 654 30.27 -15.70 3.04
CA GLY A 654 29.64 -14.77 2.10
C GLY A 654 28.28 -14.30 2.63
N ASP A 655 27.21 -14.51 1.86
CA ASP A 655 25.85 -14.11 2.21
C ASP A 655 25.07 -15.14 3.07
N GLN A 656 25.73 -16.21 3.57
CA GLN A 656 25.02 -17.32 4.21
C GLN A 656 24.17 -16.88 5.41
N ASN A 657 24.74 -16.05 6.30
CA ASN A 657 24.02 -15.53 7.47
C ASN A 657 22.80 -14.65 7.07
N PHE A 658 22.93 -13.88 6.00
CA PHE A 658 21.84 -13.10 5.47
C PHE A 658 20.75 -13.98 4.85
N LYS A 659 21.13 -15.03 4.12
CA LYS A 659 20.18 -16.00 3.56
C LYS A 659 19.39 -16.69 4.68
N GLU A 660 20.05 -17.10 5.75
CA GLU A 660 19.39 -17.72 6.92
C GLU A 660 18.39 -16.78 7.57
N LEU A 661 18.73 -15.50 7.72
CA LEU A 661 17.81 -14.48 8.22
C LEU A 661 16.57 -14.37 7.33
N MET A 662 16.77 -14.20 6.00
CA MET A 662 15.66 -13.96 5.09
C MET A 662 14.77 -15.20 4.91
N GLN A 663 15.35 -16.40 4.90
CA GLN A 663 14.59 -17.65 4.86
C GLN A 663 13.78 -17.87 6.13
N ASP A 664 14.34 -17.52 7.30
CA ASP A 664 13.63 -17.59 8.58
C ASP A 664 12.48 -16.56 8.62
N PHE A 665 12.69 -15.37 8.08
CA PHE A 665 11.64 -14.34 7.97
C PHE A 665 10.49 -14.83 7.07
N VAL A 666 10.77 -15.33 5.87
CA VAL A 666 9.76 -15.89 4.96
C VAL A 666 9.05 -17.10 5.58
N LYS A 667 9.78 -17.98 6.26
CA LYS A 667 9.18 -19.14 6.95
C LYS A 667 8.25 -18.73 8.09
N THR A 668 8.59 -17.68 8.82
CA THR A 668 7.84 -17.22 10.00
C THR A 668 6.60 -16.44 9.61
N TYR A 669 6.70 -15.59 8.58
CA TYR A 669 5.63 -14.67 8.19
C TYR A 669 4.95 -15.01 6.86
N GLY A 670 5.29 -16.12 6.22
CA GLY A 670 4.63 -16.56 4.99
C GLY A 670 3.13 -16.80 5.18
N GLY A 671 2.31 -16.22 4.30
CA GLY A 671 0.85 -16.30 4.37
C GLY A 671 0.20 -15.32 5.35
N ARG A 672 0.92 -14.30 5.78
CA ARG A 672 0.41 -13.20 6.61
C ARG A 672 1.21 -11.90 6.43
N ALA A 673 0.69 -10.80 6.95
CA ALA A 673 1.41 -9.54 6.99
C ALA A 673 2.46 -9.53 8.13
N ALA A 674 3.52 -8.78 7.92
CA ALA A 674 4.56 -8.50 8.90
C ALA A 674 4.68 -6.99 9.13
N THR A 675 5.05 -6.60 10.34
CA THR A 675 5.36 -5.22 10.70
C THR A 675 6.87 -4.95 10.62
N THR A 676 7.24 -3.67 10.62
CA THR A 676 8.63 -3.23 10.75
C THR A 676 9.29 -3.79 12.02
N GLU A 677 8.55 -3.88 13.14
CA GLU A 677 9.04 -4.45 14.39
C GLU A 677 9.26 -5.97 14.31
N ASP A 678 8.43 -6.68 13.55
CA ASP A 678 8.62 -8.11 13.28
C ASP A 678 9.93 -8.36 12.52
N PHE A 679 10.21 -7.53 11.51
CA PHE A 679 11.48 -7.61 10.78
C PHE A 679 12.67 -7.27 11.67
N LYS A 680 12.57 -6.22 12.51
CA LYS A 680 13.59 -5.87 13.49
C LYS A 680 13.89 -7.04 14.43
N ALA A 681 12.87 -7.66 15.02
CA ALA A 681 13.02 -8.81 15.89
C ALA A 681 13.72 -9.99 15.18
N MET A 682 13.43 -10.18 13.89
CA MET A 682 14.10 -11.20 13.09
C MET A 682 15.59 -10.86 12.86
N VAL A 683 15.93 -9.62 12.58
CA VAL A 683 17.34 -9.17 12.47
C VAL A 683 18.06 -9.38 13.80
N GLU A 684 17.44 -9.02 14.92
CA GLU A 684 18.01 -9.20 16.27
C GLU A 684 18.32 -10.68 16.58
N LYS A 685 17.44 -11.58 16.17
CA LYS A 685 17.66 -13.03 16.30
C LYS A 685 18.91 -13.51 15.55
N HIS A 686 19.24 -12.90 14.41
CA HIS A 686 20.36 -13.29 13.54
C HIS A 686 21.61 -12.40 13.69
N MET A 687 21.66 -11.50 14.68
CA MET A 687 22.82 -10.62 14.92
C MET A 687 24.12 -11.40 15.13
N ASN A 688 25.17 -11.01 14.40
CA ASN A 688 26.52 -11.48 14.66
C ASN A 688 27.20 -10.74 15.84
N ALA A 689 28.41 -11.15 16.21
CA ALA A 689 29.14 -10.58 17.32
C ALA A 689 29.46 -9.08 17.13
N GLN A 690 29.71 -8.63 15.88
CA GLN A 690 29.98 -7.21 15.60
C GLN A 690 28.75 -6.34 15.81
N MET A 691 27.58 -6.79 15.33
CA MET A 691 26.32 -6.07 15.55
C MET A 691 26.00 -5.98 17.05
N LYS A 692 26.22 -7.06 17.82
CA LYS A 692 26.04 -7.09 19.29
C LYS A 692 27.02 -6.23 20.04
N SER A 693 28.12 -5.78 19.42
CA SER A 693 29.15 -4.98 20.09
C SER A 693 28.71 -3.57 20.50
N PHE A 694 27.57 -3.10 20.01
CA PHE A 694 27.02 -1.78 20.34
C PHE A 694 26.20 -1.75 21.64
N GLY A 695 25.97 -2.88 22.30
CA GLY A 695 25.33 -2.85 23.60
C GLY A 695 24.40 -3.98 23.92
N ASP A 696 23.13 -3.72 24.13
CA ASP A 696 22.11 -4.50 24.78
C ASP A 696 21.59 -5.74 24.01
N GLY A 697 22.12 -6.00 22.83
CA GLY A 697 21.66 -7.09 21.96
C GLY A 697 20.45 -6.76 21.14
N THR A 698 20.07 -5.47 21.04
CA THR A 698 18.99 -4.96 20.17
C THR A 698 19.54 -4.27 18.94
N MET A 699 18.69 -4.09 17.93
CA MET A 699 18.96 -3.29 16.73
C MET A 699 18.36 -1.88 16.82
N ASP A 700 17.93 -1.43 17.99
CA ASP A 700 17.34 -0.10 18.21
C ASP A 700 18.23 1.01 17.65
N TRP A 701 19.57 0.91 17.85
CA TRP A 701 20.51 1.89 17.31
C TRP A 701 20.39 2.05 15.79
N PHE A 702 20.26 0.96 15.03
CA PHE A 702 20.17 0.99 13.58
C PHE A 702 18.77 1.40 13.09
N PHE A 703 17.71 0.85 13.70
CA PHE A 703 16.33 1.17 13.32
C PHE A 703 15.99 2.63 13.65
N ASN A 704 16.43 3.15 14.81
CA ASN A 704 16.20 4.57 15.16
C ASN A 704 16.94 5.53 14.21
N GLU A 705 18.08 5.14 13.67
CA GLU A 705 18.90 5.97 12.80
C GLU A 705 18.38 5.98 11.36
N TYR A 706 18.04 4.82 10.79
CA TYR A 706 17.73 4.68 9.37
C TYR A 706 16.26 4.37 9.06
N VAL A 707 15.57 3.62 9.93
CA VAL A 707 14.17 3.24 9.70
C VAL A 707 13.23 4.32 10.22
N TYR A 708 13.38 4.71 11.48
CA TYR A 708 12.58 5.75 12.14
C TYR A 708 13.23 7.14 12.09
N GLY A 709 14.47 7.23 11.65
CA GLY A 709 15.26 8.44 11.56
C GLY A 709 15.60 8.84 10.13
N THR A 710 16.37 9.92 10.04
CA THR A 710 16.81 10.53 8.77
C THR A 710 18.33 10.72 8.77
N ALA A 711 19.08 9.90 9.51
CA ALA A 711 20.51 10.04 9.64
C ALA A 711 21.24 9.84 8.29
N LEU A 712 22.23 10.69 8.05
CA LEU A 712 23.08 10.63 6.87
C LEU A 712 24.52 10.96 7.26
N PRO A 713 25.33 9.97 7.65
CA PRO A 713 26.71 10.17 8.02
C PRO A 713 27.61 10.56 6.83
N SER A 714 28.74 11.13 7.12
CA SER A 714 29.85 11.33 6.19
C SER A 714 31.11 10.61 6.69
N TYR A 715 31.79 9.92 5.79
CA TYR A 715 33.01 9.17 6.11
C TYR A 715 34.20 9.70 5.31
N ARG A 716 35.32 9.87 5.98
CA ARG A 716 36.54 10.36 5.33
C ARG A 716 37.77 9.73 5.96
N PHE A 717 38.71 9.27 5.11
CA PHE A 717 40.06 8.95 5.58
C PHE A 717 40.81 10.24 5.85
N GLU A 718 41.26 10.44 7.10
CA GLU A 718 42.29 11.44 7.43
C GLU A 718 43.70 10.91 7.16
N THR A 719 43.89 9.60 7.35
CA THR A 719 45.10 8.88 7.03
C THR A 719 44.71 7.52 6.41
N ALA A 720 45.35 7.17 5.29
CA ALA A 720 45.23 5.88 4.62
C ALA A 720 46.53 5.57 3.88
N SER A 721 47.58 5.16 4.62
CA SER A 721 48.91 4.89 4.03
C SER A 721 49.37 3.46 4.28
N PHE A 722 50.19 2.97 3.39
CA PHE A 722 50.79 1.63 3.49
C PHE A 722 52.27 1.78 3.70
N ASP A 723 52.76 1.31 4.88
CA ASP A 723 54.15 1.26 5.25
C ASP A 723 54.67 -0.18 5.27
N THR A 724 55.96 -0.37 5.40
CA THR A 724 56.56 -1.69 5.58
C THR A 724 57.15 -1.76 6.99
N ASP A 725 56.84 -2.81 7.74
CA ASP A 725 57.41 -3.01 9.08
C ASP A 725 58.83 -3.58 9.01
N ALA A 726 59.45 -3.74 10.17
CA ALA A 726 60.82 -4.27 10.31
C ALA A 726 60.98 -5.73 9.76
N ASN A 727 59.89 -6.46 9.62
CA ASN A 727 59.86 -7.84 9.12
C ASN A 727 59.57 -7.89 7.60
N GLY A 728 59.33 -6.73 6.96
CA GLY A 728 58.97 -6.65 5.56
C GLY A 728 57.46 -6.83 5.27
N ASP A 729 56.65 -6.92 6.31
CA ASP A 729 55.17 -7.01 6.17
C ASP A 729 54.60 -5.63 5.93
N VAL A 730 53.55 -5.56 5.11
CA VAL A 730 52.79 -4.33 4.85
C VAL A 730 51.97 -3.99 6.06
N VAL A 731 52.02 -2.74 6.47
CA VAL A 731 51.18 -2.18 7.58
C VAL A 731 50.32 -1.07 7.01
N PHE A 732 49.01 -1.20 7.19
CA PHE A 732 48.02 -0.17 6.83
C PHE A 732 47.82 0.75 8.02
N ASN A 733 48.21 2.02 7.87
CA ASN A 733 47.92 3.07 8.85
C ASN A 733 46.63 3.75 8.44
N VAL A 734 45.60 3.63 9.25
CA VAL A 734 44.28 4.16 8.99
C VAL A 734 43.81 5.09 10.09
N LYS A 735 43.24 6.24 9.66
CA LYS A 735 42.41 7.08 10.50
C LYS A 735 41.14 7.42 9.69
N LEU A 736 40.02 6.80 10.03
CA LEU A 736 38.70 6.97 9.40
C LEU A 736 37.81 7.77 10.34
N THR A 737 37.28 8.90 9.87
CA THR A 737 36.42 9.81 10.64
C THR A 737 34.98 9.75 10.17
N GLN A 738 34.04 9.65 11.12
CA GLN A 738 32.62 9.81 10.97
C GLN A 738 32.19 11.21 11.43
N SER A 739 31.36 11.88 10.63
CA SER A 739 30.82 13.21 10.93
C SER A 739 29.41 13.42 10.40
N GLY A 740 28.76 14.51 10.83
CA GLY A 740 27.43 14.90 10.36
C GLY A 740 26.27 14.14 11.04
N VAL A 741 26.53 13.55 12.19
CA VAL A 741 25.57 12.73 12.95
C VAL A 741 25.47 13.14 14.42
N ASP A 742 24.43 12.61 15.10
CA ASP A 742 24.27 12.81 16.55
C ASP A 742 25.32 12.03 17.35
N ASN A 743 25.53 12.43 18.61
CA ASN A 743 26.54 11.82 19.47
C ASN A 743 26.30 10.33 19.76
N ASN A 744 25.05 9.87 19.66
CA ASN A 744 24.69 8.47 19.92
C ASN A 744 24.64 7.62 18.65
N PHE A 745 24.83 8.21 17.47
CA PHE A 745 24.82 7.51 16.18
C PHE A 745 25.90 6.42 16.16
N ARG A 746 25.55 5.23 15.69
CA ARG A 746 26.43 4.05 15.70
C ARG A 746 26.49 3.42 14.33
N MET A 747 27.69 3.06 13.87
CA MET A 747 27.82 2.34 12.60
C MET A 747 29.05 1.43 12.55
N LEU A 748 28.91 0.33 11.83
CA LEU A 748 29.96 -0.60 11.41
C LEU A 748 30.36 -0.26 9.97
N VAL A 749 31.42 0.54 9.82
CA VAL A 749 31.82 1.11 8.53
C VAL A 749 32.87 0.22 7.86
N PRO A 750 32.58 -0.36 6.66
CA PRO A 750 33.48 -1.27 6.00
C PRO A 750 34.68 -0.54 5.38
N ILE A 751 35.85 -1.17 5.49
CA ILE A 751 37.11 -0.71 4.89
C ILE A 751 37.55 -1.78 3.88
N TYR A 752 37.88 -1.34 2.69
CA TYR A 752 38.39 -2.15 1.60
C TYR A 752 39.79 -1.68 1.18
N ILE A 753 40.53 -2.59 0.55
CA ILE A 753 41.80 -2.28 -0.09
C ILE A 753 41.72 -2.73 -1.54
N GLU A 754 42.00 -1.81 -2.45
CA GLU A 754 42.24 -2.14 -3.84
C GLU A 754 43.72 -2.57 -3.98
N LEU A 755 43.94 -3.72 -4.57
CA LEU A 755 45.27 -4.23 -4.87
C LEU A 755 45.74 -3.74 -6.23
N ALA A 756 47.06 -3.85 -6.50
CA ALA A 756 47.65 -3.43 -7.80
C ALA A 756 47.06 -4.20 -8.98
N SER A 757 46.57 -5.42 -8.78
CA SER A 757 45.80 -6.20 -9.75
C SER A 757 44.41 -5.68 -10.05
N GLY A 758 43.91 -4.68 -9.30
CA GLY A 758 42.53 -4.20 -9.37
C GLY A 758 41.51 -5.00 -8.51
N ASN A 759 41.99 -6.04 -7.82
CA ASN A 759 41.12 -6.81 -6.93
C ASN A 759 40.78 -6.02 -5.67
N ILE A 760 39.51 -6.10 -5.24
CA ILE A 760 39.03 -5.46 -4.00
C ILE A 760 39.05 -6.48 -2.87
N TYR A 761 39.68 -6.09 -1.78
CA TYR A 761 39.85 -6.91 -0.62
C TYR A 761 39.15 -6.26 0.59
N PHE A 762 38.15 -6.95 1.14
CA PHE A 762 37.50 -6.49 2.38
C PHE A 762 38.45 -6.65 3.57
N LEU A 763 38.78 -5.59 4.25
CA LEU A 763 39.66 -5.61 5.40
C LEU A 763 38.93 -5.90 6.72
N GLY A 764 37.78 -5.28 6.91
CA GLY A 764 36.95 -5.36 8.12
C GLY A 764 36.08 -4.14 8.27
N ARG A 765 35.45 -3.99 9.44
CA ARG A 765 34.58 -2.86 9.76
C ARG A 765 35.13 -2.03 10.91
N ALA A 766 35.22 -0.72 10.73
CA ALA A 766 35.47 0.20 11.79
C ALA A 766 34.18 0.41 12.60
N ARG A 767 34.28 0.26 13.94
CA ARG A 767 33.19 0.56 14.86
C ARG A 767 33.26 2.03 15.25
N LEU A 768 32.28 2.83 14.87
CA LEU A 768 32.21 4.27 15.10
C LEU A 768 30.96 4.63 15.92
N VAL A 769 31.10 5.64 16.83
CA VAL A 769 30.00 6.16 17.64
C VAL A 769 30.09 7.69 17.64
N GLY A 770 29.00 8.35 17.24
CA GLY A 770 28.93 9.80 17.11
C GLY A 770 29.96 10.36 16.12
N ASN A 771 30.25 11.64 16.23
CA ASN A 771 31.28 12.28 15.42
C ASN A 771 32.69 11.93 15.99
N SER A 772 33.23 10.80 15.54
CA SER A 772 34.47 10.22 16.09
C SER A 772 35.36 9.63 15.00
N SER A 773 36.57 9.19 15.37
CA SER A 773 37.52 8.57 14.47
C SER A 773 37.94 7.20 14.96
N PHE A 774 38.12 6.29 14.02
CA PHE A 774 38.76 5.00 14.18
C PHE A 774 40.22 5.13 13.72
N GLU A 775 41.19 4.90 14.60
CA GLU A 775 42.62 5.02 14.30
C GLU A 775 43.34 3.73 14.68
N GLN A 776 43.98 3.09 13.72
CA GLN A 776 44.72 1.86 13.91
C GLN A 776 45.89 1.67 12.92
N LYS A 777 46.87 0.83 13.33
CA LYS A 777 47.87 0.25 12.45
C LYS A 777 47.58 -1.23 12.28
N ILE A 778 47.22 -1.63 11.06
CA ILE A 778 46.74 -2.97 10.77
C ILE A 778 47.79 -3.72 9.93
N PRO A 779 48.48 -4.75 10.48
CA PRO A 779 49.42 -5.57 9.71
C PRO A 779 48.66 -6.42 8.71
N LEU A 780 49.04 -6.31 7.43
CA LEU A 780 48.45 -7.02 6.31
C LEU A 780 49.33 -8.25 5.93
N LYS A 781 49.29 -9.26 6.79
CA LYS A 781 50.08 -10.47 6.57
C LYS A 781 49.56 -11.32 5.41
N GLY A 782 50.54 -11.83 4.60
CA GLY A 782 50.22 -12.79 3.53
C GLY A 782 49.55 -12.21 2.29
N LEU A 783 49.54 -10.89 2.12
CA LEU A 783 49.12 -10.28 0.86
C LEU A 783 50.04 -10.73 -0.28
N LYS A 784 49.42 -11.36 -1.29
CA LYS A 784 50.18 -11.83 -2.48
C LYS A 784 50.41 -10.71 -3.52
N ASP A 785 49.69 -9.57 -3.37
CA ASP A 785 49.77 -8.42 -4.27
C ASP A 785 49.88 -7.14 -3.47
N LYS A 786 50.44 -6.10 -4.02
CA LYS A 786 50.68 -4.83 -3.33
C LYS A 786 49.36 -4.07 -3.20
N PRO A 787 49.09 -3.46 -2.03
CA PRO A 787 47.96 -2.55 -1.89
C PRO A 787 48.21 -1.30 -2.74
N HIS A 788 47.16 -0.86 -3.44
CA HIS A 788 47.14 0.35 -4.24
C HIS A 788 46.55 1.53 -3.49
N ARG A 789 45.30 1.35 -3.00
CA ARG A 789 44.62 2.37 -2.18
C ARG A 789 43.63 1.73 -1.22
N ALA A 790 43.26 2.46 -0.16
CA ALA A 790 42.14 2.11 0.69
C ALA A 790 40.86 2.78 0.20
N ILE A 791 39.73 2.11 0.37
CA ILE A 791 38.42 2.58 -0.01
C ILE A 791 37.48 2.34 1.17
N VAL A 792 36.71 3.33 1.54
CA VAL A 792 35.59 3.18 2.48
C VAL A 792 34.31 2.92 1.69
N ASN A 793 33.47 2.04 2.19
CA ASN A 793 32.10 1.87 1.65
C ASN A 793 32.04 1.49 0.15
N TYR A 794 32.93 0.60 -0.30
CA TYR A 794 33.11 0.29 -1.74
C TYR A 794 31.86 -0.25 -2.43
N TYR A 795 31.04 -1.02 -1.73
CA TYR A 795 29.79 -1.59 -2.26
C TYR A 795 28.56 -0.76 -1.91
N ASP A 796 28.73 0.50 -1.52
CA ASP A 796 27.67 1.31 -0.92
C ASP A 796 26.99 0.62 0.28
N ASP A 797 27.81 -0.11 1.05
CA ASP A 797 27.40 -0.94 2.19
C ASP A 797 26.66 -0.15 3.28
N VAL A 798 26.87 1.14 3.36
CA VAL A 798 26.24 2.06 4.31
C VAL A 798 25.73 3.27 3.54
N LEU A 799 24.46 3.62 3.77
CA LEU A 799 23.91 4.86 3.24
C LEU A 799 24.58 6.06 3.91
N ALA A 800 25.34 6.80 3.12
CA ALA A 800 26.11 7.95 3.55
C ALA A 800 26.06 9.09 2.53
N SER A 801 26.39 10.30 2.97
CA SER A 801 26.65 11.39 2.02
C SER A 801 27.80 11.00 1.08
N SER A 802 27.79 11.47 -0.17
CA SER A 802 28.87 11.21 -1.11
C SER A 802 30.23 11.62 -0.50
N ASN A 803 31.21 10.75 -0.66
CA ASN A 803 32.58 10.99 -0.23
C ASN A 803 33.26 12.03 -1.10
#